data_adccac81def38e1ff61050cf243e0106
#
_entry.id   adccac81def38e1ff61050cf243e0106
#
_cell.length_a   1.000
_cell.length_b   1.000
_cell.length_c   1.000
_cell.angle_alpha   90.00
_cell.angle_beta   90.00
_cell.angle_gamma   90.00
#
_symmetry.space_group_name_H-M   'P 1'
#
loop_
_entity.id
_entity.type
_entity.pdbx_description
1 polymer ?
#
loop_
_entity_poly.entity_id
_entity_poly.type
_entity_poly.pdbx_seq_one_letter_code
_entity_poly.pdbx_strand_id
1 'polypeptide(L)'
;MGINLLSFISRMPNLLKLHHFLKRFYLPLAIFMIVLVASTLANYKAAPASQPGVVQQSQDIAEITALVANKSRIEYVMVAQPLTDFPRYIFKYLDQPTIHSVKVPINTHISIEREILLKNGIPYSMAKDDFLAAHAEILDNHRDPLEALGSFLVKNVFSILSLGIMVFLCVAVKNGMPGMGAKAAVTRPTDIKGDMDDLIGMADIKQEVAHLEDMIRNRSLYRAHNIDKPFNVMLTGPAGTGKTKLVGYLAKKLNVSLIQASGSGLESGFVGGGSNALNRIYKKACKEGNCIIFLDEAQGLFMPRGRSDKKWEDDTANTLLGLLDGIKSSEGAGVIWVVASNFDDANTAMDEAMLRRFSVKINFRLPNKTERRDILRVFLEKKTADCIDWGQLDLEHVAKVTANLSPALLETVVDSGSRIAIQENRLITTDVLVRAFERATIGLTDRATTAEKTRQRERVAIHELGHFLMQIDPLIKQGLPLDEIRERSDLLKISTESVSKIGALGYVLQSADDAPLKTLSDLEQDVIQLYGGVAAEELFYGERGISVGSLNDIEKATKLLNLMVTRLSMYSRSKLDYTQLRQEGSHSEMLKQVESKADELYSATLNAMQAYRSTIEFIKEALMERYVLSRDEVFALLAEHNTHAHVADRGALLTLA
;
A
#
# COMPACT_ATOMS: atom_id res chain seq x y z
N MET A 1 -28.95 -10.45 -48.60
CA MET A 1 -28.08 -10.94 -47.52
C MET A 1 -28.67 -10.47 -46.19
N GLY A 2 -29.59 -11.25 -45.63
CA GLY A 2 -30.23 -10.95 -44.32
C GLY A 2 -29.41 -11.61 -43.24
N ILE A 3 -28.61 -10.80 -42.49
CA ILE A 3 -27.90 -11.27 -41.33
C ILE A 3 -28.92 -11.36 -40.19
N ASN A 4 -29.12 -12.56 -39.73
CA ASN A 4 -30.06 -12.89 -38.64
C ASN A 4 -29.56 -12.34 -37.31
N LEU A 5 -29.95 -11.11 -36.97
CA LEU A 5 -29.53 -10.38 -35.77
C LEU A 5 -29.87 -11.12 -34.47
N LEU A 6 -30.89 -11.97 -34.49
CA LEU A 6 -31.32 -12.80 -33.36
C LEU A 6 -30.35 -13.91 -32.97
N SER A 7 -29.56 -14.45 -33.93
CA SER A 7 -28.55 -15.48 -33.65
C SER A 7 -27.25 -14.92 -33.03
N PHE A 8 -26.98 -13.62 -33.21
CA PHE A 8 -25.84 -12.94 -32.61
C PHE A 8 -26.12 -12.57 -31.14
N ILE A 9 -27.37 -12.20 -30.84
CA ILE A 9 -27.81 -11.80 -29.51
C ILE A 9 -27.84 -12.99 -28.52
N SER A 10 -28.10 -14.20 -28.99
CA SER A 10 -28.18 -15.40 -28.13
C SER A 10 -26.83 -15.94 -27.63
N ARG A 11 -25.69 -15.43 -28.16
CA ARG A 11 -24.34 -15.88 -27.77
C ARG A 11 -23.62 -15.01 -26.74
N MET A 12 -24.26 -13.95 -26.23
CA MET A 12 -23.66 -13.09 -25.19
C MET A 12 -24.29 -13.35 -23.81
N PRO A 13 -23.61 -14.02 -22.87
CA PRO A 13 -24.17 -14.37 -21.56
C PRO A 13 -24.52 -13.14 -20.68
N ASN A 14 -23.99 -11.97 -21.00
CA ASN A 14 -24.28 -10.73 -20.26
C ASN A 14 -25.57 -10.01 -20.71
N LEU A 15 -26.09 -10.28 -21.90
CA LEU A 15 -27.33 -9.65 -22.41
C LEU A 15 -28.61 -10.23 -21.78
N LEU A 16 -28.60 -11.49 -21.37
CA LEU A 16 -29.72 -12.11 -20.63
C LEU A 16 -29.84 -11.49 -19.22
N LYS A 17 -28.74 -11.14 -18.59
CA LYS A 17 -28.74 -10.41 -17.30
C LYS A 17 -29.20 -8.96 -17.47
N LEU A 18 -28.82 -8.32 -18.57
CA LEU A 18 -29.27 -6.97 -18.93
C LEU A 18 -30.78 -6.97 -19.25
N HIS A 19 -31.29 -7.99 -19.93
CA HIS A 19 -32.73 -8.12 -20.23
C HIS A 19 -33.58 -8.33 -18.96
N HIS A 20 -33.11 -9.15 -17.99
CA HIS A 20 -33.78 -9.31 -16.70
C HIS A 20 -33.68 -8.05 -15.84
N PHE A 21 -32.56 -7.33 -15.92
CA PHE A 21 -32.35 -6.06 -15.28
C PHE A 21 -33.28 -4.98 -15.86
N LEU A 22 -33.36 -4.85 -17.18
CA LEU A 22 -34.24 -3.92 -17.87
C LEU A 22 -35.73 -4.22 -17.56
N LYS A 23 -36.17 -5.47 -17.58
CA LYS A 23 -37.55 -5.86 -17.24
C LYS A 23 -37.96 -5.44 -15.82
N ARG A 24 -37.04 -5.48 -14.86
CA ARG A 24 -37.28 -5.10 -13.45
C ARG A 24 -37.37 -3.58 -13.24
N PHE A 25 -36.86 -2.79 -14.18
CA PHE A 25 -36.86 -1.32 -14.14
C PHE A 25 -37.81 -0.66 -15.13
N TYR A 26 -38.32 -1.39 -16.11
CA TYR A 26 -39.28 -0.86 -17.08
C TYR A 26 -40.55 -0.38 -16.41
N LEU A 27 -41.07 -1.07 -15.43
CA LEU A 27 -42.33 -0.71 -14.75
C LEU A 27 -42.19 0.56 -13.93
N PRO A 28 -41.20 0.77 -13.07
CA PRO A 28 -41.00 2.05 -12.37
C PRO A 28 -40.69 3.20 -13.31
N LEU A 29 -39.93 3.00 -14.37
CA LEU A 29 -39.61 4.01 -15.36
C LEU A 29 -40.83 4.42 -16.18
N ALA A 30 -41.67 3.45 -16.56
CA ALA A 30 -42.92 3.70 -17.27
C ALA A 30 -43.92 4.48 -16.37
N ILE A 31 -44.05 4.11 -15.10
CA ILE A 31 -44.88 4.81 -14.12
C ILE A 31 -44.38 6.25 -13.93
N PHE A 32 -43.07 6.45 -13.81
CA PHE A 32 -42.48 7.79 -13.70
C PHE A 32 -42.73 8.64 -14.94
N MET A 33 -42.60 8.09 -16.13
CA MET A 33 -42.91 8.76 -17.40
C MET A 33 -44.40 9.13 -17.50
N ILE A 34 -45.30 8.24 -17.08
CA ILE A 34 -46.74 8.48 -17.05
C ILE A 34 -47.10 9.61 -16.06
N VAL A 35 -46.49 9.61 -14.86
CA VAL A 35 -46.69 10.67 -13.86
C VAL A 35 -46.14 12.02 -14.36
N LEU A 36 -45.00 12.01 -15.04
CA LEU A 36 -44.39 13.20 -15.62
C LEU A 36 -45.27 13.78 -16.73
N VAL A 37 -45.80 12.95 -17.62
CA VAL A 37 -46.72 13.34 -18.69
C VAL A 37 -48.06 13.82 -18.11
N ALA A 38 -48.57 13.15 -17.10
CA ALA A 38 -49.82 13.56 -16.41
C ALA A 38 -49.66 14.89 -15.67
N SER A 39 -48.51 15.13 -15.03
CA SER A 39 -48.20 16.40 -14.36
C SER A 39 -48.04 17.56 -15.36
N THR A 40 -47.42 17.31 -16.51
CA THR A 40 -47.32 18.33 -17.58
C THR A 40 -48.67 18.64 -18.21
N LEU A 41 -49.56 17.64 -18.41
CA LEU A 41 -50.92 17.82 -18.90
C LEU A 41 -51.81 18.50 -17.86
N ALA A 42 -51.66 18.27 -16.58
CA ALA A 42 -52.42 18.92 -15.51
C ALA A 42 -52.07 20.41 -15.38
N ASN A 43 -50.82 20.78 -15.57
CA ASN A 43 -50.39 22.19 -15.57
C ASN A 43 -50.80 22.95 -16.84
N TYR A 44 -51.23 22.25 -17.89
CA TYR A 44 -51.67 22.84 -19.15
C TYR A 44 -53.15 23.33 -19.13
N LYS A 45 -53.93 23.00 -18.11
CA LYS A 45 -55.39 23.22 -18.07
C LYS A 45 -55.89 24.43 -17.26
N ALA A 46 -55.03 25.32 -16.78
CA ALA A 46 -55.49 26.44 -15.94
C ALA A 46 -54.91 27.79 -16.36
N ALA A 47 -55.42 28.36 -17.43
CA ALA A 47 -55.37 29.81 -17.65
C ALA A 47 -56.79 30.36 -17.68
N PRO A 48 -57.20 31.35 -16.83
CA PRO A 48 -58.48 31.95 -16.91
C PRO A 48 -58.54 32.90 -18.12
N ALA A 49 -59.66 32.89 -18.81
CA ALA A 49 -59.95 33.77 -19.93
C ALA A 49 -60.05 35.25 -19.46
N SER A 50 -59.12 36.07 -19.89
CA SER A 50 -59.16 37.54 -19.75
C SER A 50 -59.79 38.18 -20.99
N GLN A 51 -60.53 39.30 -20.82
CA GLN A 51 -61.21 40.03 -21.90
C GLN A 51 -60.23 40.59 -22.93
N PRO A 52 -60.56 40.62 -24.22
CA PRO A 52 -59.62 40.91 -25.29
C PRO A 52 -59.32 42.43 -25.40
N GLY A 53 -58.17 42.83 -24.94
CA GLY A 53 -57.46 43.95 -25.51
C GLY A 53 -56.73 43.47 -26.76
N VAL A 54 -57.00 44.09 -27.93
CA VAL A 54 -56.31 43.65 -29.17
C VAL A 54 -54.82 43.90 -29.04
N VAL A 55 -54.08 42.87 -28.80
CA VAL A 55 -52.58 42.90 -28.78
C VAL A 55 -52.08 42.51 -30.16
N GLN A 56 -51.43 43.43 -30.84
CA GLN A 56 -50.72 43.13 -32.08
C GLN A 56 -49.29 42.64 -31.78
N GLN A 57 -49.04 41.42 -32.05
CA GLN A 57 -47.68 40.81 -31.89
C GLN A 57 -46.91 40.87 -33.21
N SER A 58 -45.68 41.35 -33.17
CA SER A 58 -44.81 41.46 -34.33
C SER A 58 -43.37 41.01 -33.98
N GLN A 59 -42.63 40.64 -35.00
CA GLN A 59 -41.17 40.43 -34.93
C GLN A 59 -40.42 41.50 -35.76
N ASP A 60 -41.15 42.47 -36.32
CA ASP A 60 -40.57 43.52 -37.18
C ASP A 60 -39.96 44.65 -36.34
N ILE A 61 -38.66 44.73 -36.35
CA ILE A 61 -37.86 45.74 -35.66
C ILE A 61 -38.17 47.15 -36.23
N ALA A 62 -38.66 47.24 -37.46
CA ALA A 62 -39.09 48.52 -38.06
C ALA A 62 -40.14 49.21 -37.23
N GLU A 63 -41.04 48.49 -36.51
CA GLU A 63 -42.03 49.07 -35.62
C GLU A 63 -41.43 49.85 -34.46
N ILE A 64 -40.32 49.33 -33.89
CA ILE A 64 -39.56 49.99 -32.82
C ILE A 64 -38.84 51.22 -33.35
N THR A 65 -38.34 51.17 -34.56
CA THR A 65 -37.73 52.36 -35.21
C THR A 65 -38.73 53.46 -35.49
N ALA A 66 -39.96 53.11 -35.79
CA ALA A 66 -41.03 54.03 -35.98
C ALA A 66 -41.43 54.83 -34.71
N LEU A 67 -41.05 54.37 -33.49
CA LEU A 67 -41.23 55.12 -32.25
C LEU A 67 -40.51 56.46 -32.28
N VAL A 68 -39.41 56.64 -32.98
CA VAL A 68 -38.69 57.89 -33.10
C VAL A 68 -39.51 58.91 -33.82
N ALA A 69 -40.19 58.55 -34.93
CA ALA A 69 -41.04 59.42 -35.72
C ALA A 69 -42.34 59.79 -35.00
N ASN A 70 -42.83 58.89 -34.11
CA ASN A 70 -44.11 59.08 -33.42
C ASN A 70 -43.94 59.43 -31.93
N LYS A 71 -42.81 59.97 -31.51
CA LYS A 71 -42.41 60.17 -30.11
C LYS A 71 -43.46 60.97 -29.30
N SER A 72 -44.06 61.99 -29.87
CA SER A 72 -45.11 62.85 -29.22
C SER A 72 -46.46 62.16 -29.01
N ARG A 73 -46.66 61.00 -29.61
CA ARG A 73 -47.90 60.22 -29.54
C ARG A 73 -47.73 58.92 -28.67
N ILE A 74 -46.61 58.72 -28.09
CA ILE A 74 -46.35 57.54 -27.26
C ILE A 74 -46.95 57.70 -25.88
N GLU A 75 -47.80 56.77 -25.47
CA GLU A 75 -48.40 56.73 -24.15
C GLU A 75 -47.40 56.08 -23.16
N TYR A 76 -46.82 54.93 -23.52
CA TYR A 76 -45.77 54.28 -22.76
C TYR A 76 -44.93 53.32 -23.64
N VAL A 77 -43.69 53.04 -23.18
CA VAL A 77 -42.83 51.99 -23.69
C VAL A 77 -42.33 51.17 -22.48
N MET A 78 -42.49 49.88 -22.54
CA MET A 78 -42.04 48.96 -21.53
C MET A 78 -41.18 47.84 -22.16
N VAL A 79 -40.24 47.31 -21.38
CA VAL A 79 -39.44 46.16 -21.77
C VAL A 79 -39.80 45.00 -20.87
N ALA A 80 -40.20 43.89 -21.43
CA ALA A 80 -40.49 42.66 -20.74
C ALA A 80 -39.40 41.64 -21.05
N GLN A 81 -39.01 40.84 -20.02
CA GLN A 81 -38.04 39.76 -20.11
C GLN A 81 -36.68 40.19 -20.72
N PRO A 82 -36.01 41.25 -20.22
CA PRO A 82 -34.81 41.82 -20.82
C PRO A 82 -33.58 40.88 -20.79
N LEU A 83 -33.60 39.87 -19.90
CA LEU A 83 -32.52 38.89 -19.73
C LEU A 83 -32.79 37.53 -20.41
N THR A 84 -33.79 37.47 -21.26
CA THR A 84 -34.09 36.30 -22.09
C THR A 84 -33.46 36.41 -23.46
N ASP A 85 -33.35 35.29 -24.19
CA ASP A 85 -32.82 35.28 -25.57
C ASP A 85 -33.64 36.17 -26.52
N PHE A 86 -34.88 36.48 -26.15
CA PHE A 86 -35.80 37.27 -26.94
C PHE A 86 -36.61 38.27 -26.07
N PRO A 87 -36.03 39.39 -25.64
CA PRO A 87 -36.76 40.45 -24.96
C PRO A 87 -37.86 41.01 -25.80
N ARG A 88 -38.92 41.51 -25.13
CA ARG A 88 -40.07 42.11 -25.81
C ARG A 88 -40.18 43.58 -25.49
N TYR A 89 -40.39 44.38 -26.52
CA TYR A 89 -40.76 45.80 -26.40
C TYR A 89 -42.26 45.92 -26.53
N ILE A 90 -42.87 46.50 -25.51
CA ILE A 90 -44.35 46.72 -25.41
C ILE A 90 -44.57 48.23 -25.43
N PHE A 91 -45.38 48.73 -26.39
CA PHE A 91 -45.67 50.14 -26.48
C PHE A 91 -47.09 50.40 -26.94
N LYS A 92 -47.59 51.56 -26.56
CA LYS A 92 -48.94 52.02 -26.92
C LYS A 92 -48.88 53.48 -27.30
N TYR A 93 -49.70 53.86 -28.30
CA TYR A 93 -49.89 55.22 -28.72
C TYR A 93 -51.17 55.81 -28.07
N LEU A 94 -51.13 57.09 -27.78
CA LEU A 94 -52.21 57.82 -27.10
C LEU A 94 -53.59 57.78 -27.85
N ASP A 95 -53.52 57.67 -29.15
CA ASP A 95 -54.67 57.68 -30.04
C ASP A 95 -55.07 56.29 -30.58
N GLN A 96 -54.45 55.27 -30.09
CA GLN A 96 -54.70 53.89 -30.51
C GLN A 96 -55.02 52.98 -29.32
N PRO A 97 -56.12 52.22 -29.41
CA PRO A 97 -56.45 51.27 -28.33
C PRO A 97 -55.51 50.02 -28.32
N THR A 98 -54.75 49.83 -29.39
CA THR A 98 -53.95 48.67 -29.62
C THR A 98 -52.62 48.74 -28.86
N ILE A 99 -52.24 47.68 -28.14
CA ILE A 99 -50.95 47.52 -27.51
C ILE A 99 -50.08 46.76 -28.52
N HIS A 100 -48.95 47.35 -28.86
CA HIS A 100 -47.95 46.69 -29.72
C HIS A 100 -46.93 45.92 -28.88
N SER A 101 -46.62 44.72 -29.31
CA SER A 101 -45.62 43.90 -28.66
C SER A 101 -44.67 43.33 -29.71
N VAL A 102 -43.39 43.78 -29.70
CA VAL A 102 -42.36 43.39 -30.64
C VAL A 102 -41.30 42.54 -29.95
N LYS A 103 -41.10 41.35 -30.47
CA LYS A 103 -40.07 40.41 -29.97
C LYS A 103 -38.78 40.62 -30.75
N VAL A 104 -37.65 40.79 -30.05
CA VAL A 104 -36.34 41.04 -30.68
C VAL A 104 -35.27 40.07 -30.15
N PRO A 105 -34.32 39.67 -30.97
CA PRO A 105 -33.17 38.88 -30.49
C PRO A 105 -32.35 39.68 -29.49
N ILE A 106 -31.76 38.99 -28.48
CA ILE A 106 -30.94 39.60 -27.43
C ILE A 106 -29.78 40.43 -27.98
N ASN A 107 -29.20 40.01 -29.09
CA ASN A 107 -28.10 40.71 -29.74
C ASN A 107 -28.48 42.10 -30.29
N THR A 108 -29.78 42.30 -30.60
CA THR A 108 -30.32 43.56 -31.14
C THR A 108 -30.85 44.45 -30.00
N HIS A 109 -31.17 43.87 -28.84
CA HIS A 109 -31.74 44.57 -27.69
C HIS A 109 -30.85 45.74 -27.25
N ILE A 110 -29.57 45.54 -27.05
CA ILE A 110 -28.63 46.58 -26.60
C ILE A 110 -28.54 47.74 -27.59
N SER A 111 -28.57 47.44 -28.88
CA SER A 111 -28.56 48.46 -29.93
C SER A 111 -29.85 49.26 -29.93
N ILE A 112 -31.02 48.63 -29.80
CA ILE A 112 -32.32 49.30 -29.72
C ILE A 112 -32.37 50.19 -28.48
N GLU A 113 -31.98 49.73 -27.33
CA GLU A 113 -31.97 50.50 -26.09
C GLU A 113 -31.09 51.74 -26.21
N ARG A 114 -29.85 51.61 -26.68
CA ARG A 114 -28.91 52.71 -26.80
C ARG A 114 -29.21 53.68 -27.95
N GLU A 115 -29.44 53.14 -29.15
CA GLU A 115 -29.49 53.95 -30.36
C GLU A 115 -30.90 54.45 -30.71
N ILE A 116 -31.94 53.73 -30.31
CA ILE A 116 -33.29 54.11 -30.60
C ILE A 116 -33.95 54.81 -29.40
N LEU A 117 -33.94 54.19 -28.23
CA LEU A 117 -34.66 54.76 -27.07
C LEU A 117 -33.86 55.84 -26.35
N LEU A 118 -32.66 55.55 -25.88
CA LEU A 118 -31.89 56.51 -25.09
C LEU A 118 -31.40 57.70 -25.92
N LYS A 119 -30.84 57.47 -27.12
CA LYS A 119 -30.34 58.52 -28.01
C LYS A 119 -31.44 59.52 -28.45
N ASN A 120 -32.65 59.03 -28.61
CA ASN A 120 -33.77 59.86 -28.99
C ASN A 120 -34.62 60.37 -27.80
N GLY A 121 -34.21 60.06 -26.55
CA GLY A 121 -34.88 60.50 -25.33
C GLY A 121 -36.28 59.93 -25.21
N ILE A 122 -36.55 58.72 -25.65
CA ILE A 122 -37.81 58.03 -25.47
C ILE A 122 -37.80 57.34 -24.11
N PRO A 123 -38.62 57.78 -23.13
CA PRO A 123 -38.63 57.14 -21.82
C PRO A 123 -39.23 55.73 -21.91
N TYR A 124 -38.58 54.77 -21.26
CA TYR A 124 -39.08 53.41 -21.13
C TYR A 124 -38.93 52.90 -19.71
N SER A 125 -39.69 51.88 -19.34
CA SER A 125 -39.64 51.22 -18.05
C SER A 125 -39.65 49.71 -18.21
N MET A 126 -39.28 49.00 -17.14
CA MET A 126 -39.47 47.54 -17.09
C MET A 126 -40.95 47.23 -16.89
N ALA A 127 -41.48 46.28 -17.64
CA ALA A 127 -42.85 45.82 -17.45
C ALA A 127 -42.97 45.13 -16.09
N LYS A 128 -43.92 45.59 -15.25
CA LYS A 128 -44.18 45.03 -13.94
C LYS A 128 -44.95 43.72 -14.05
N ASP A 129 -44.79 42.85 -13.06
CA ASP A 129 -45.47 41.55 -13.04
C ASP A 129 -46.98 41.65 -13.08
N ASP A 130 -47.54 42.64 -12.42
CA ASP A 130 -49.02 42.93 -12.45
C ASP A 130 -49.53 43.29 -13.85
N PHE A 131 -48.75 44.07 -14.61
CA PHE A 131 -49.06 44.39 -15.98
C PHE A 131 -48.99 43.19 -16.90
N LEU A 132 -47.92 42.34 -16.71
CA LEU A 132 -47.73 41.12 -17.49
C LEU A 132 -48.81 40.08 -17.16
N ALA A 133 -49.21 39.98 -15.90
CA ALA A 133 -50.33 39.12 -15.49
C ALA A 133 -51.68 39.52 -16.09
N ALA A 134 -51.91 40.82 -16.15
CA ALA A 134 -53.16 41.36 -16.76
C ALA A 134 -53.17 41.20 -18.30
N HIS A 135 -52.03 41.07 -18.92
CA HIS A 135 -51.87 40.95 -20.37
C HIS A 135 -51.10 39.70 -20.73
N ALA A 136 -51.51 38.54 -20.18
CA ALA A 136 -50.83 37.25 -20.36
C ALA A 136 -50.64 36.85 -21.85
N GLU A 137 -51.55 37.36 -22.70
CA GLU A 137 -51.50 37.19 -24.17
C GLU A 137 -50.20 37.74 -24.80
N ILE A 138 -49.61 38.79 -24.16
CA ILE A 138 -48.31 39.36 -24.62
C ILE A 138 -47.16 38.35 -24.50
N LEU A 139 -47.24 37.49 -23.51
CA LEU A 139 -46.21 36.47 -23.24
C LEU A 139 -46.54 35.14 -23.89
N ASP A 140 -47.79 34.93 -24.27
CA ASP A 140 -48.24 33.67 -24.84
C ASP A 140 -47.80 33.58 -26.32
N ASN A 141 -46.72 32.87 -26.51
CA ASN A 141 -46.38 32.34 -27.81
C ASN A 141 -47.26 31.10 -28.01
N HIS A 142 -47.92 30.95 -29.11
CA HIS A 142 -48.35 29.64 -29.62
C HIS A 142 -47.08 28.80 -29.84
N ARG A 143 -46.59 28.19 -28.74
CA ARG A 143 -45.50 27.21 -28.85
C ARG A 143 -46.07 25.95 -29.42
N ASP A 144 -45.53 25.52 -30.56
CA ASP A 144 -45.74 24.17 -31.03
C ASP A 144 -45.50 23.20 -29.84
N PRO A 145 -46.38 22.24 -29.58
CA PRO A 145 -46.23 21.28 -28.49
C PRO A 145 -44.85 20.56 -28.51
N LEU A 146 -44.26 20.43 -29.69
CA LEU A 146 -42.90 19.88 -29.90
C LEU A 146 -41.79 20.83 -29.43
N GLU A 147 -41.92 22.16 -29.64
CA GLU A 147 -40.97 23.17 -29.12
C GLU A 147 -41.07 23.29 -27.59
N ALA A 148 -42.29 23.22 -27.04
CA ALA A 148 -42.50 23.23 -25.60
C ALA A 148 -41.85 21.99 -24.93
N LEU A 149 -41.99 20.81 -25.52
CA LEU A 149 -41.36 19.59 -25.05
C LEU A 149 -39.83 19.67 -25.20
N GLY A 150 -39.31 20.20 -26.31
CA GLY A 150 -37.87 20.39 -26.53
C GLY A 150 -37.26 21.35 -25.50
N SER A 151 -37.91 22.51 -25.24
CA SER A 151 -37.42 23.47 -24.25
C SER A 151 -37.51 22.94 -22.81
N PHE A 152 -38.53 22.14 -22.48
CA PHE A 152 -38.59 21.43 -21.20
C PHE A 152 -37.49 20.43 -21.03
N LEU A 153 -37.21 19.61 -22.04
CA LEU A 153 -36.11 18.62 -22.01
C LEU A 153 -34.78 19.32 -21.86
N VAL A 154 -34.50 20.38 -22.62
CA VAL A 154 -33.23 21.13 -22.53
C VAL A 154 -33.06 21.78 -21.15
N LYS A 155 -34.11 22.42 -20.60
CA LYS A 155 -34.07 23.02 -19.25
C LYS A 155 -33.86 21.98 -18.15
N ASN A 156 -34.37 20.77 -18.32
CA ASN A 156 -34.35 19.74 -17.28
C ASN A 156 -33.34 18.62 -17.57
N VAL A 157 -32.60 18.69 -18.68
CA VAL A 157 -31.57 17.68 -19.01
C VAL A 157 -30.58 17.44 -17.86
N PHE A 158 -30.10 18.50 -17.23
CA PHE A 158 -29.19 18.36 -16.06
C PHE A 158 -29.86 17.68 -14.87
N SER A 159 -31.12 17.99 -14.59
CA SER A 159 -31.90 17.40 -13.49
C SER A 159 -32.22 15.92 -13.76
N ILE A 160 -32.60 15.59 -14.99
CA ILE A 160 -32.85 14.20 -15.40
C ILE A 160 -31.57 13.37 -15.41
N LEU A 161 -30.47 13.95 -15.92
CA LEU A 161 -29.16 13.30 -15.92
C LEU A 161 -28.63 13.09 -14.50
N SER A 162 -28.76 14.11 -13.63
CA SER A 162 -28.34 14.01 -12.21
C SER A 162 -29.17 12.99 -11.43
N LEU A 163 -30.47 12.91 -11.66
CA LEU A 163 -31.33 11.88 -11.08
C LEU A 163 -30.96 10.48 -11.59
N GLY A 164 -30.70 10.34 -12.90
CA GLY A 164 -30.21 9.11 -13.49
C GLY A 164 -28.87 8.65 -12.91
N ILE A 165 -27.93 9.57 -12.78
CA ILE A 165 -26.62 9.31 -12.13
C ILE A 165 -26.82 8.95 -10.67
N MET A 166 -27.67 9.63 -9.93
CA MET A 166 -27.94 9.35 -8.52
C MET A 166 -28.57 7.96 -8.33
N VAL A 167 -29.55 7.59 -9.16
CA VAL A 167 -30.15 6.25 -9.17
C VAL A 167 -29.11 5.19 -9.56
N PHE A 168 -28.29 5.47 -10.57
CA PHE A 168 -27.18 4.57 -10.95
C PHE A 168 -26.19 4.39 -9.80
N LEU A 169 -25.80 5.48 -9.13
CA LEU A 169 -24.92 5.43 -7.95
C LEU A 169 -25.56 4.66 -6.79
N CYS A 170 -26.82 4.88 -6.48
CA CYS A 170 -27.54 4.15 -5.43
C CYS A 170 -27.63 2.65 -5.75
N VAL A 171 -27.89 2.29 -7.00
CA VAL A 171 -27.93 0.88 -7.44
C VAL A 171 -26.52 0.27 -7.46
N ALA A 172 -25.52 1.04 -7.90
CA ALA A 172 -24.12 0.62 -7.89
C ALA A 172 -23.60 0.41 -6.44
N VAL A 173 -23.94 1.31 -5.51
CA VAL A 173 -23.62 1.17 -4.09
C VAL A 173 -24.34 -0.04 -3.47
N LYS A 174 -25.64 -0.21 -3.74
CA LYS A 174 -26.43 -1.35 -3.22
C LYS A 174 -25.97 -2.70 -3.76
N ASN A 175 -25.52 -2.77 -5.01
CA ASN A 175 -25.06 -4.01 -5.65
C ASN A 175 -23.53 -4.19 -5.59
N GLY A 176 -22.79 -3.22 -5.02
CA GLY A 176 -21.34 -3.10 -5.13
C GLY A 176 -20.93 -2.82 -6.59
N MET A 177 -20.21 -1.73 -6.83
CA MET A 177 -19.77 -1.37 -8.20
C MET A 177 -19.13 -2.56 -8.90
N PRO A 178 -19.56 -2.93 -10.12
CA PRO A 178 -18.88 -3.98 -10.89
C PRO A 178 -17.46 -3.50 -11.19
N GLY A 179 -16.46 -4.11 -10.55
CA GLY A 179 -15.03 -3.80 -10.75
C GLY A 179 -14.28 -3.28 -9.53
N MET A 180 -14.93 -2.86 -8.44
CA MET A 180 -14.29 -2.34 -7.21
C MET A 180 -14.33 -3.31 -6.01
N GLY A 181 -14.54 -4.58 -6.21
CA GLY A 181 -14.50 -5.57 -5.13
C GLY A 181 -13.33 -6.53 -5.32
N ALA A 182 -12.77 -7.05 -4.22
CA ALA A 182 -11.77 -8.09 -4.25
C ALA A 182 -12.19 -9.21 -5.22
N LYS A 183 -11.44 -9.37 -6.31
CA LYS A 183 -11.67 -10.46 -7.27
C LYS A 183 -11.19 -11.75 -6.60
N ALA A 184 -12.11 -12.53 -6.05
CA ALA A 184 -11.79 -13.85 -5.56
C ALA A 184 -11.57 -14.80 -6.75
N ALA A 185 -10.32 -15.19 -6.97
CA ALA A 185 -9.97 -16.21 -7.94
C ALA A 185 -10.35 -17.60 -7.38
N VAL A 186 -10.90 -18.47 -8.24
CA VAL A 186 -11.11 -19.89 -7.91
C VAL A 186 -10.06 -20.68 -8.65
N THR A 187 -9.26 -21.41 -7.92
CA THR A 187 -8.22 -22.29 -8.45
C THR A 187 -8.66 -23.74 -8.18
N ARG A 188 -8.69 -24.57 -9.20
CA ARG A 188 -9.01 -25.99 -9.05
C ARG A 188 -7.78 -26.77 -8.59
N PRO A 189 -7.94 -27.89 -7.88
CA PRO A 189 -6.80 -28.72 -7.44
C PRO A 189 -5.86 -29.13 -8.58
N THR A 190 -6.41 -29.37 -9.77
CA THR A 190 -5.66 -29.74 -10.99
C THR A 190 -4.76 -28.63 -11.54
N ASP A 191 -5.10 -27.39 -11.25
CA ASP A 191 -4.39 -26.22 -11.79
C ASP A 191 -3.21 -25.80 -10.88
N ILE A 192 -3.12 -26.41 -9.68
CA ILE A 192 -2.07 -26.11 -8.69
C ILE A 192 -0.81 -26.89 -9.07
N LYS A 193 0.23 -26.13 -9.42
CA LYS A 193 1.55 -26.68 -9.73
C LYS A 193 2.36 -26.91 -8.44
N GLY A 194 3.21 -27.95 -8.44
CA GLY A 194 4.04 -28.29 -7.30
C GLY A 194 3.36 -29.19 -6.29
N ASP A 195 4.09 -29.48 -5.21
CA ASP A 195 3.70 -30.44 -4.19
C ASP A 195 4.18 -30.00 -2.80
N MET A 196 3.73 -30.71 -1.74
CA MET A 196 4.17 -30.44 -0.36
C MET A 196 5.68 -30.62 -0.19
N ASP A 197 6.31 -31.46 -1.00
CA ASP A 197 7.76 -31.67 -0.98
C ASP A 197 8.56 -30.48 -1.51
N ASP A 198 7.95 -29.61 -2.29
CA ASP A 198 8.55 -28.35 -2.71
C ASP A 198 8.72 -27.33 -1.57
N LEU A 199 8.06 -27.54 -0.42
CA LEU A 199 8.32 -26.81 0.82
C LEU A 199 9.51 -27.47 1.54
N ILE A 200 10.68 -26.90 1.33
CA ILE A 200 11.95 -27.44 1.85
C ILE A 200 12.11 -26.98 3.30
N GLY A 201 12.61 -27.91 4.15
CA GLY A 201 12.72 -27.66 5.58
C GLY A 201 11.36 -27.62 6.28
N MET A 202 11.25 -26.90 7.40
CA MET A 202 10.02 -26.68 8.13
C MET A 202 9.29 -28.00 8.51
N ALA A 203 10.03 -28.97 9.04
CA ALA A 203 9.48 -30.28 9.40
C ALA A 203 8.35 -30.17 10.42
N ASP A 204 8.45 -29.23 11.35
CA ASP A 204 7.44 -28.83 12.32
C ASP A 204 6.12 -28.39 11.63
N ILE A 205 6.19 -27.50 10.65
CA ILE A 205 5.03 -27.05 9.88
C ILE A 205 4.41 -28.19 9.07
N LYS A 206 5.23 -29.04 8.45
CA LYS A 206 4.74 -30.21 7.70
C LYS A 206 3.99 -31.20 8.60
N GLN A 207 4.42 -31.37 9.84
CA GLN A 207 3.75 -32.19 10.83
C GLN A 207 2.38 -31.59 11.24
N GLU A 208 2.32 -30.27 11.52
CA GLU A 208 1.06 -29.60 11.82
C GLU A 208 0.06 -29.66 10.65
N VAL A 209 0.55 -29.55 9.42
CA VAL A 209 -0.28 -29.70 8.21
C VAL A 209 -0.78 -31.13 8.05
N ALA A 210 0.01 -32.14 8.40
CA ALA A 210 -0.42 -33.54 8.38
C ALA A 210 -1.52 -33.80 9.42
N HIS A 211 -1.43 -33.22 10.61
CA HIS A 211 -2.50 -33.27 11.62
C HIS A 211 -3.78 -32.56 11.12
N LEU A 212 -3.64 -31.39 10.50
CA LEU A 212 -4.78 -30.67 9.92
C LEU A 212 -5.45 -31.50 8.82
N GLU A 213 -4.68 -32.13 7.95
CA GLU A 213 -5.19 -33.03 6.91
C GLU A 213 -6.00 -34.20 7.51
N ASP A 214 -5.48 -34.85 8.55
CA ASP A 214 -6.17 -35.92 9.24
C ASP A 214 -7.50 -35.45 9.85
N MET A 215 -7.50 -34.28 10.52
CA MET A 215 -8.70 -33.68 11.08
C MET A 215 -9.77 -33.37 10.01
N ILE A 216 -9.35 -32.92 8.83
CA ILE A 216 -10.26 -32.60 7.73
C ILE A 216 -10.82 -33.88 7.10
N ARG A 217 -9.97 -34.87 6.84
CA ARG A 217 -10.38 -36.17 6.23
C ARG A 217 -11.28 -36.97 7.15
N ASN A 218 -10.98 -37.00 8.44
CA ASN A 218 -11.68 -37.78 9.45
C ASN A 218 -12.67 -36.96 10.29
N ARG A 219 -13.24 -35.89 9.71
CA ARG A 219 -14.13 -34.95 10.41
C ARG A 219 -15.30 -35.63 11.15
N SER A 220 -15.85 -36.71 10.61
CA SER A 220 -16.91 -37.49 11.25
C SER A 220 -16.46 -38.12 12.55
N LEU A 221 -15.22 -38.63 12.60
CA LEU A 221 -14.61 -39.22 13.79
C LEU A 221 -14.41 -38.15 14.88
N TYR A 222 -13.86 -36.99 14.51
CA TYR A 222 -13.66 -35.88 15.45
C TYR A 222 -14.99 -35.38 16.03
N ARG A 223 -16.06 -35.31 15.22
CA ARG A 223 -17.42 -35.00 15.67
C ARG A 223 -17.99 -36.04 16.64
N ALA A 224 -17.75 -37.30 16.40
CA ALA A 224 -18.17 -38.36 17.31
C ALA A 224 -17.51 -38.25 18.71
N HIS A 225 -16.36 -37.59 18.78
CA HIS A 225 -15.65 -37.27 20.02
C HIS A 225 -15.97 -35.85 20.55
N ASN A 226 -17.07 -35.24 20.13
CA ASN A 226 -17.50 -33.88 20.53
C ASN A 226 -16.53 -32.76 20.14
N ILE A 227 -15.68 -32.96 19.13
CA ILE A 227 -14.83 -31.94 18.53
C ILE A 227 -15.54 -31.40 17.28
N ASP A 228 -16.52 -30.52 17.50
CA ASP A 228 -17.36 -29.98 16.40
C ASP A 228 -17.02 -28.51 16.05
N LYS A 229 -15.88 -28.01 16.49
CA LYS A 229 -15.45 -26.64 16.13
C LYS A 229 -15.09 -26.56 14.64
N PRO A 230 -15.39 -25.44 13.96
CA PRO A 230 -14.92 -25.20 12.60
C PRO A 230 -13.39 -25.30 12.55
N PHE A 231 -12.87 -25.97 11.52
CA PHE A 231 -11.42 -26.06 11.29
C PHE A 231 -10.93 -24.79 10.57
N ASN A 232 -10.87 -23.69 11.30
CA ASN A 232 -10.27 -22.45 10.78
C ASN A 232 -8.77 -22.45 11.09
N VAL A 233 -7.97 -22.08 10.11
CA VAL A 233 -6.50 -22.10 10.17
C VAL A 233 -5.97 -20.68 10.10
N MET A 234 -5.07 -20.34 10.99
CA MET A 234 -4.33 -19.08 10.97
C MET A 234 -2.86 -19.36 10.65
N LEU A 235 -2.32 -18.68 9.64
CA LEU A 235 -0.92 -18.72 9.25
C LEU A 235 -0.28 -17.38 9.60
N THR A 236 0.73 -17.38 10.46
CA THR A 236 1.49 -16.18 10.85
C THR A 236 2.95 -16.30 10.45
N GLY A 237 3.67 -15.20 10.46
CA GLY A 237 5.12 -15.17 10.23
C GLY A 237 5.55 -14.31 9.05
N PRO A 238 6.87 -14.17 8.82
CA PRO A 238 7.46 -13.25 7.86
C PRO A 238 6.98 -13.46 6.41
N ALA A 239 7.01 -12.40 5.61
CA ALA A 239 6.68 -12.46 4.19
C ALA A 239 7.68 -13.35 3.42
N GLY A 240 7.20 -14.05 2.39
CA GLY A 240 8.04 -14.89 1.54
C GLY A 240 8.45 -16.24 2.14
N THR A 241 7.89 -16.66 3.28
CA THR A 241 8.17 -17.94 3.93
C THR A 241 7.40 -19.12 3.32
N GLY A 242 6.46 -18.88 2.40
CA GLY A 242 5.75 -19.96 1.70
C GLY A 242 4.31 -20.19 2.16
N LYS A 243 3.72 -19.32 2.99
CA LYS A 243 2.32 -19.43 3.46
C LYS A 243 1.33 -19.68 2.33
N THR A 244 1.36 -18.91 1.29
CA THR A 244 0.47 -19.02 0.12
C THR A 244 0.69 -20.33 -0.65
N LYS A 245 1.96 -20.78 -0.79
CA LYS A 245 2.29 -22.09 -1.41
C LYS A 245 1.71 -23.25 -0.59
N LEU A 246 1.86 -23.19 0.74
CA LEU A 246 1.32 -24.22 1.63
C LEU A 246 -0.20 -24.42 1.43
N VAL A 247 -0.95 -23.32 1.37
CA VAL A 247 -2.43 -23.40 1.19
C VAL A 247 -2.79 -23.99 -0.15
N GLY A 248 -2.05 -23.66 -1.21
CA GLY A 248 -2.20 -24.28 -2.52
C GLY A 248 -1.98 -25.80 -2.47
N TYR A 249 -0.87 -26.23 -1.88
CA TYR A 249 -0.55 -27.66 -1.77
C TYR A 249 -1.56 -28.43 -0.89
N LEU A 250 -2.03 -27.80 0.20
CA LEU A 250 -3.08 -28.37 1.04
C LEU A 250 -4.39 -28.57 0.24
N ALA A 251 -4.80 -27.57 -0.54
CA ALA A 251 -5.99 -27.65 -1.39
C ALA A 251 -5.86 -28.79 -2.42
N LYS A 252 -4.68 -28.91 -3.06
CA LYS A 252 -4.38 -30.01 -3.99
C LYS A 252 -4.43 -31.38 -3.30
N LYS A 253 -3.81 -31.52 -2.14
CA LYS A 253 -3.73 -32.78 -1.37
C LYS A 253 -5.10 -33.23 -0.85
N LEU A 254 -5.95 -32.29 -0.46
CA LEU A 254 -7.33 -32.53 -0.04
C LEU A 254 -8.30 -32.70 -1.22
N ASN A 255 -7.86 -32.41 -2.44
CA ASN A 255 -8.66 -32.40 -3.66
C ASN A 255 -9.89 -31.46 -3.54
N VAL A 256 -9.68 -30.25 -3.03
CA VAL A 256 -10.72 -29.21 -2.85
C VAL A 256 -10.37 -27.94 -3.62
N SER A 257 -11.39 -27.18 -4.02
CA SER A 257 -11.21 -25.90 -4.69
C SER A 257 -10.63 -24.86 -3.72
N LEU A 258 -9.74 -23.98 -4.22
CA LEU A 258 -9.15 -22.86 -3.48
C LEU A 258 -9.75 -21.55 -3.97
N ILE A 259 -10.34 -20.77 -3.06
CA ILE A 259 -10.83 -19.42 -3.32
C ILE A 259 -9.89 -18.45 -2.63
N GLN A 260 -9.09 -17.73 -3.41
CA GLN A 260 -8.10 -16.79 -2.88
C GLN A 260 -8.59 -15.35 -2.98
N ALA A 261 -8.43 -14.60 -1.90
CA ALA A 261 -8.66 -13.16 -1.85
C ALA A 261 -7.59 -12.48 -0.98
N SER A 262 -7.28 -11.21 -1.28
CA SER A 262 -6.39 -10.40 -0.45
C SER A 262 -7.19 -9.67 0.63
N GLY A 263 -6.68 -9.64 1.86
CA GLY A 263 -7.22 -8.86 2.95
C GLY A 263 -7.20 -7.36 2.64
N SER A 264 -6.13 -6.85 2.04
CA SER A 264 -6.03 -5.45 1.57
C SER A 264 -7.09 -5.11 0.51
N GLY A 265 -7.50 -6.06 -0.32
CA GLY A 265 -8.61 -5.90 -1.27
C GLY A 265 -10.00 -5.82 -0.62
N LEU A 266 -10.12 -6.19 0.66
CA LEU A 266 -11.33 -6.03 1.45
C LEU A 266 -11.45 -4.65 2.10
N GLU A 267 -10.33 -3.92 2.20
CA GLU A 267 -10.24 -2.55 2.69
C GLU A 267 -10.74 -1.57 1.63
N SER A 268 -12.02 -1.65 1.27
CA SER A 268 -12.62 -0.67 0.34
C SER A 268 -13.04 0.57 1.12
N GLY A 269 -12.66 1.77 0.65
CA GLY A 269 -13.01 3.05 1.28
C GLY A 269 -14.52 3.37 1.34
N PHE A 270 -15.39 2.42 0.97
CA PHE A 270 -16.83 2.54 1.05
C PHE A 270 -17.39 1.74 2.23
N VAL A 271 -18.24 2.37 3.02
CA VAL A 271 -18.93 1.75 4.16
C VAL A 271 -19.62 0.44 3.72
N GLY A 272 -19.29 -0.66 4.38
CA GLY A 272 -19.86 -1.99 4.09
C GLY A 272 -19.28 -2.70 2.85
N GLY A 273 -18.31 -2.14 2.16
CA GLY A 273 -17.69 -2.75 0.98
C GLY A 273 -16.99 -4.08 1.30
N GLY A 274 -16.18 -4.10 2.35
CA GLY A 274 -15.47 -5.28 2.83
C GLY A 274 -16.41 -6.39 3.31
N SER A 275 -17.39 -6.05 4.13
CA SER A 275 -18.41 -6.98 4.62
C SER A 275 -19.20 -7.63 3.49
N ASN A 276 -19.58 -6.85 2.46
CA ASN A 276 -20.26 -7.37 1.27
C ASN A 276 -19.36 -8.26 0.42
N ALA A 277 -18.05 -7.95 0.34
CA ALA A 277 -17.07 -8.77 -0.38
C ALA A 277 -16.89 -10.13 0.32
N LEU A 278 -16.71 -10.17 1.64
CA LEU A 278 -16.63 -11.40 2.43
C LEU A 278 -17.87 -12.27 2.24
N ASN A 279 -19.07 -11.68 2.35
CA ASN A 279 -20.32 -12.43 2.14
C ASN A 279 -20.44 -12.98 0.72
N ARG A 280 -19.92 -12.26 -0.30
CA ARG A 280 -19.91 -12.77 -1.70
C ARG A 280 -18.93 -13.93 -1.86
N ILE A 281 -17.73 -13.83 -1.25
CA ILE A 281 -16.72 -14.88 -1.25
C ILE A 281 -17.31 -16.15 -0.59
N TYR A 282 -17.90 -16.00 0.59
CA TYR A 282 -18.52 -17.10 1.32
C TYR A 282 -19.66 -17.77 0.53
N LYS A 283 -20.58 -16.98 -0.04
CA LYS A 283 -21.65 -17.51 -0.90
C LYS A 283 -21.12 -18.24 -2.13
N LYS A 284 -19.98 -17.79 -2.68
CA LYS A 284 -19.32 -18.49 -3.79
C LYS A 284 -18.73 -19.81 -3.31
N ALA A 285 -18.10 -19.84 -2.14
CA ALA A 285 -17.56 -21.03 -1.51
C ALA A 285 -18.64 -22.08 -1.23
N CYS A 286 -19.78 -21.67 -0.67
CA CYS A 286 -20.91 -22.57 -0.42
C CYS A 286 -21.46 -23.23 -1.72
N LYS A 287 -21.36 -22.54 -2.85
CA LYS A 287 -21.77 -23.10 -4.17
C LYS A 287 -20.77 -24.10 -4.72
N GLU A 288 -19.48 -23.91 -4.46
CA GLU A 288 -18.41 -24.85 -4.85
C GLU A 288 -18.43 -26.12 -3.99
N GLY A 289 -19.06 -26.08 -2.81
CA GLY A 289 -19.10 -27.20 -1.86
C GLY A 289 -17.84 -27.26 -1.01
N ASN A 290 -17.10 -28.38 -1.04
CA ASN A 290 -15.85 -28.52 -0.29
C ASN A 290 -14.78 -27.60 -0.87
N CYS A 291 -14.39 -26.59 -0.13
CA CYS A 291 -13.37 -25.64 -0.58
C CYS A 291 -12.64 -24.96 0.57
N ILE A 292 -11.46 -24.42 0.26
CA ILE A 292 -10.68 -23.56 1.12
C ILE A 292 -10.91 -22.12 0.69
N ILE A 293 -11.29 -21.24 1.63
CA ILE A 293 -11.21 -19.78 1.46
C ILE A 293 -9.90 -19.32 2.07
N PHE A 294 -9.03 -18.79 1.24
CA PHE A 294 -7.76 -18.24 1.66
C PHE A 294 -7.77 -16.71 1.60
N LEU A 295 -7.60 -16.08 2.77
CA LEU A 295 -7.39 -14.64 2.90
C LEU A 295 -5.91 -14.37 3.13
N ASP A 296 -5.24 -13.82 2.14
CA ASP A 296 -3.83 -13.44 2.25
C ASP A 296 -3.70 -11.98 2.70
N GLU A 297 -2.62 -11.65 3.39
CA GLU A 297 -2.34 -10.30 3.89
C GLU A 297 -3.48 -9.68 4.72
N ALA A 298 -4.08 -10.48 5.59
CA ALA A 298 -5.25 -10.08 6.35
C ALA A 298 -4.93 -9.36 7.68
N GLN A 299 -3.71 -8.83 7.85
CA GLN A 299 -3.24 -8.20 9.09
C GLN A 299 -4.15 -7.07 9.58
N GLY A 300 -4.72 -6.26 8.68
CA GLY A 300 -5.64 -5.18 9.05
C GLY A 300 -6.90 -5.66 9.80
N LEU A 301 -7.37 -6.89 9.49
CA LEU A 301 -8.55 -7.48 10.12
C LEU A 301 -8.30 -8.02 11.54
N PHE A 302 -7.04 -8.14 11.96
CA PHE A 302 -6.63 -8.67 13.26
C PHE A 302 -6.23 -7.60 14.26
N MET A 303 -6.22 -6.33 13.88
CA MET A 303 -5.91 -5.23 14.78
C MET A 303 -6.97 -5.09 15.88
N PRO A 304 -6.58 -4.70 17.13
CA PRO A 304 -7.53 -4.42 18.20
C PRO A 304 -8.50 -3.33 17.78
N ARG A 305 -9.79 -3.56 18.05
CA ARG A 305 -10.88 -2.66 17.68
C ARG A 305 -10.81 -1.34 18.44
N GLY A 306 -11.33 -0.28 17.84
CA GLY A 306 -11.42 1.04 18.46
C GLY A 306 -10.12 1.84 18.47
N ARG A 307 -9.05 1.36 17.83
CA ARG A 307 -7.80 2.11 17.64
C ARG A 307 -7.74 2.90 16.33
N SER A 308 -8.57 2.54 15.36
CA SER A 308 -8.67 3.28 14.11
C SER A 308 -9.94 4.13 14.08
N ASP A 309 -9.87 5.34 13.54
CA ASP A 309 -11.04 6.19 13.28
C ASP A 309 -11.94 5.63 12.17
N LYS A 310 -11.63 4.43 11.65
CA LYS A 310 -12.26 3.82 10.50
C LYS A 310 -13.24 2.72 10.91
N LYS A 311 -14.46 3.09 11.29
CA LYS A 311 -15.56 2.15 11.64
C LYS A 311 -15.79 1.01 10.64
N TRP A 312 -15.45 1.19 9.37
CA TRP A 312 -15.65 0.17 8.33
C TRP A 312 -14.68 -1.02 8.43
N GLU A 313 -13.51 -0.83 9.07
CA GLU A 313 -12.58 -1.93 9.37
C GLU A 313 -13.19 -2.85 10.43
N ASP A 314 -13.76 -2.27 11.50
CA ASP A 314 -14.45 -3.00 12.55
C ASP A 314 -15.66 -3.79 12.02
N ASP A 315 -16.44 -3.22 11.09
CA ASP A 315 -17.58 -3.88 10.46
C ASP A 315 -17.15 -5.10 9.63
N THR A 316 -16.02 -4.99 8.92
CA THR A 316 -15.47 -6.08 8.11
C THR A 316 -14.94 -7.21 9.01
N ALA A 317 -14.22 -6.86 10.09
CA ALA A 317 -13.75 -7.82 11.09
C ALA A 317 -14.91 -8.54 11.80
N ASN A 318 -15.98 -7.81 12.18
CA ASN A 318 -17.18 -8.41 12.76
C ASN A 318 -17.89 -9.36 11.80
N THR A 319 -17.93 -9.02 10.51
CA THR A 319 -18.49 -9.91 9.49
C THR A 319 -17.67 -11.18 9.36
N LEU A 320 -16.34 -11.07 9.36
CA LEU A 320 -15.44 -12.24 9.32
C LEU A 320 -15.67 -13.13 10.55
N LEU A 321 -15.74 -12.55 11.76
CA LEU A 321 -16.03 -13.29 12.99
C LEU A 321 -17.31 -14.10 12.88
N GLY A 322 -18.42 -13.50 12.41
CA GLY A 322 -19.68 -14.19 12.22
C GLY A 322 -19.62 -15.33 11.19
N LEU A 323 -18.75 -15.20 10.17
CA LEU A 323 -18.52 -16.25 9.18
C LEU A 323 -17.64 -17.39 9.72
N LEU A 324 -16.62 -17.05 10.54
CA LEU A 324 -15.75 -18.03 11.21
C LEU A 324 -16.50 -18.86 12.26
N ASP A 325 -17.45 -18.26 12.98
CA ASP A 325 -18.29 -18.97 13.96
C ASP A 325 -19.29 -19.95 13.34
N GLY A 326 -19.42 -19.93 12.01
CA GLY A 326 -20.30 -20.85 11.29
C GLY A 326 -21.79 -20.64 11.60
N ILE A 327 -22.22 -19.45 12.01
CA ILE A 327 -23.63 -19.10 12.33
C ILE A 327 -24.57 -19.40 11.14
N LYS A 328 -24.02 -19.54 9.93
CA LYS A 328 -24.72 -19.97 8.72
C LYS A 328 -24.36 -21.41 8.32
N SER A 329 -24.05 -22.25 9.28
CA SER A 329 -23.40 -23.56 9.14
C SER A 329 -24.17 -24.62 8.36
N SER A 330 -25.46 -24.46 8.12
CA SER A 330 -26.23 -25.44 7.29
C SER A 330 -25.87 -25.37 5.80
N GLU A 331 -25.41 -24.19 5.32
CA GLU A 331 -25.01 -23.98 3.92
C GLU A 331 -23.51 -24.18 3.67
N GLY A 332 -22.66 -24.09 4.72
CA GLY A 332 -21.19 -24.06 4.62
C GLY A 332 -20.47 -25.32 5.09
N ALA A 333 -21.14 -26.48 5.11
CA ALA A 333 -20.61 -27.73 5.69
C ALA A 333 -19.38 -28.33 4.97
N GLY A 334 -18.59 -27.61 4.27
CA GLY A 334 -17.34 -28.04 3.62
C GLY A 334 -16.34 -26.92 3.44
N VAL A 335 -16.66 -25.71 3.95
CA VAL A 335 -15.81 -24.53 3.79
C VAL A 335 -14.81 -24.46 4.94
N ILE A 336 -13.53 -24.33 4.60
CA ILE A 336 -12.41 -24.17 5.53
C ILE A 336 -11.84 -22.78 5.32
N TRP A 337 -11.74 -21.98 6.40
CA TRP A 337 -11.07 -20.69 6.35
C TRP A 337 -9.61 -20.86 6.68
N VAL A 338 -8.75 -20.33 5.81
CA VAL A 338 -7.32 -20.18 6.04
C VAL A 338 -6.99 -18.71 5.91
N VAL A 339 -6.41 -18.12 6.94
CA VAL A 339 -6.10 -16.70 6.95
C VAL A 339 -4.61 -16.51 7.21
N ALA A 340 -3.93 -15.76 6.36
CA ALA A 340 -2.52 -15.45 6.50
C ALA A 340 -2.28 -14.01 6.94
N SER A 341 -1.33 -13.84 7.84
CA SER A 341 -0.86 -12.56 8.34
C SER A 341 0.67 -12.53 8.34
N ASN A 342 1.25 -11.35 8.09
CA ASN A 342 2.69 -11.12 8.16
C ASN A 342 3.13 -10.62 9.53
N PHE A 343 2.29 -10.75 10.55
CA PHE A 343 2.67 -10.42 11.92
C PHE A 343 3.71 -11.40 12.45
N ASP A 344 4.71 -10.83 13.12
CA ASP A 344 5.62 -11.56 13.98
C ASP A 344 4.97 -11.61 15.37
N ASP A 345 4.72 -12.78 15.93
CA ASP A 345 3.93 -13.00 17.16
C ASP A 345 4.41 -12.18 18.38
N ALA A 346 5.66 -11.72 18.34
CA ALA A 346 6.29 -11.09 19.51
C ALA A 346 5.87 -9.64 19.77
N ASN A 347 5.35 -8.90 18.76
CA ASN A 347 5.24 -7.43 18.84
C ASN A 347 3.87 -6.82 18.53
N THR A 348 2.87 -7.61 18.16
CA THR A 348 1.59 -7.05 17.73
C THR A 348 0.43 -7.59 18.55
N ALA A 349 -0.25 -6.70 19.31
CA ALA A 349 -1.49 -7.05 19.98
C ALA A 349 -2.56 -7.37 18.92
N MET A 350 -2.91 -8.64 18.79
CA MET A 350 -4.02 -9.09 17.93
C MET A 350 -5.33 -9.12 18.72
N ASP A 351 -6.46 -8.96 18.03
CA ASP A 351 -7.79 -9.11 18.64
C ASP A 351 -7.97 -10.56 19.14
N GLU A 352 -8.05 -10.70 20.47
CA GLU A 352 -8.18 -12.00 21.15
C GLU A 352 -9.46 -12.73 20.73
N ALA A 353 -10.54 -11.98 20.46
CA ALA A 353 -11.80 -12.55 20.00
C ALA A 353 -11.65 -13.21 18.62
N MET A 354 -10.81 -12.63 17.74
CA MET A 354 -10.49 -13.21 16.46
C MET A 354 -9.63 -14.47 16.62
N LEU A 355 -8.57 -14.41 17.46
CA LEU A 355 -7.65 -15.52 17.69
C LEU A 355 -8.33 -16.79 18.23
N ARG A 356 -9.43 -16.64 19.01
CA ARG A 356 -10.20 -17.77 19.57
C ARG A 356 -11.00 -18.55 18.52
N ARG A 357 -11.19 -18.01 17.31
CA ARG A 357 -11.93 -18.67 16.21
C ARG A 357 -11.06 -19.57 15.33
N PHE A 358 -9.75 -19.51 15.52
CA PHE A 358 -8.82 -20.39 14.81
C PHE A 358 -8.45 -21.58 15.69
N SER A 359 -8.84 -22.77 15.23
CA SER A 359 -8.54 -24.04 15.91
C SER A 359 -7.09 -24.48 15.69
N VAL A 360 -6.51 -24.09 14.55
CA VAL A 360 -5.12 -24.41 14.19
C VAL A 360 -4.38 -23.10 13.91
N LYS A 361 -3.21 -22.94 14.53
CA LYS A 361 -2.33 -21.77 14.34
C LYS A 361 -0.97 -22.29 13.95
N ILE A 362 -0.51 -21.93 12.76
CA ILE A 362 0.79 -22.34 12.23
C ILE A 362 1.66 -21.09 12.10
N ASN A 363 2.75 -21.07 12.85
CA ASN A 363 3.71 -19.96 12.81
C ASN A 363 4.89 -20.32 11.90
N PHE A 364 5.04 -19.55 10.81
CA PHE A 364 6.15 -19.64 9.90
C PHE A 364 7.32 -18.83 10.43
N ARG A 365 8.48 -19.43 10.48
CA ARG A 365 9.74 -18.77 10.81
C ARG A 365 10.64 -18.65 9.58
N LEU A 366 11.67 -17.86 9.69
CA LEU A 366 12.74 -17.87 8.70
C LEU A 366 13.52 -19.18 8.80
N PRO A 367 14.07 -19.68 7.68
CA PRO A 367 14.82 -20.93 7.66
C PRO A 367 16.14 -20.78 8.42
N ASN A 368 16.52 -21.80 9.19
CA ASN A 368 17.83 -21.90 9.80
C ASN A 368 18.93 -22.19 8.75
N LYS A 369 20.20 -22.17 9.15
CA LYS A 369 21.35 -22.35 8.24
C LYS A 369 21.25 -23.64 7.40
N THR A 370 20.90 -24.77 8.01
CA THR A 370 20.77 -26.06 7.31
C THR A 370 19.63 -26.02 6.30
N GLU A 371 18.47 -25.48 6.70
CA GLU A 371 17.33 -25.32 5.80
C GLU A 371 17.65 -24.37 4.65
N ARG A 372 18.37 -23.26 4.89
CA ARG A 372 18.79 -22.34 3.82
C ARG A 372 19.70 -23.05 2.81
N ARG A 373 20.67 -23.85 3.29
CA ARG A 373 21.51 -24.65 2.42
C ARG A 373 20.70 -25.59 1.52
N ASP A 374 19.73 -26.28 2.10
CA ASP A 374 18.90 -27.23 1.36
C ASP A 374 17.94 -26.51 0.38
N ILE A 375 17.40 -25.34 0.76
CA ILE A 375 16.61 -24.47 -0.12
C ILE A 375 17.44 -23.99 -1.31
N LEU A 376 18.65 -23.47 -1.05
CA LEU A 376 19.56 -23.02 -2.10
C LEU A 376 19.91 -24.15 -3.07
N ARG A 377 20.20 -25.36 -2.55
CA ARG A 377 20.46 -26.54 -3.37
C ARG A 377 19.32 -26.84 -4.33
N VAL A 378 18.09 -26.91 -3.83
CA VAL A 378 16.92 -27.23 -4.66
C VAL A 378 16.65 -26.12 -5.69
N PHE A 379 16.84 -24.83 -5.37
CA PHE A 379 16.69 -23.78 -6.35
C PHE A 379 17.78 -23.82 -7.44
N LEU A 380 19.00 -24.21 -7.08
CA LEU A 380 20.08 -24.41 -8.05
C LEU A 380 19.82 -25.63 -8.94
N GLU A 381 19.40 -26.76 -8.37
CA GLU A 381 19.06 -27.98 -9.12
C GLU A 381 17.94 -27.77 -10.15
N LYS A 382 17.06 -26.78 -9.92
CA LYS A 382 16.05 -26.35 -10.91
C LYS A 382 16.65 -25.58 -12.10
N LYS A 383 17.90 -25.15 -12.01
CA LYS A 383 18.62 -24.53 -13.12
C LYS A 383 19.28 -25.59 -14.02
N THR A 384 19.72 -25.19 -15.19
CA THR A 384 20.43 -26.09 -16.10
C THR A 384 21.74 -26.54 -15.45
N ALA A 385 22.00 -27.84 -15.39
CA ALA A 385 23.17 -28.42 -14.69
C ALA A 385 24.50 -27.85 -15.18
N ASP A 386 24.59 -27.53 -16.48
CA ASP A 386 25.79 -26.97 -17.12
C ASP A 386 26.10 -25.52 -16.71
N CYS A 387 25.20 -24.86 -15.97
CA CYS A 387 25.41 -23.48 -15.52
C CYS A 387 26.07 -23.37 -14.14
N ILE A 388 26.33 -24.48 -13.45
CA ILE A 388 26.79 -24.51 -12.06
C ILE A 388 28.14 -25.23 -11.94
N ASP A 389 29.09 -24.60 -11.29
CA ASP A 389 30.35 -25.26 -10.89
C ASP A 389 30.21 -25.80 -9.47
N TRP A 390 29.71 -27.03 -9.37
CA TRP A 390 29.54 -27.70 -8.09
C TRP A 390 30.86 -27.92 -7.32
N GLY A 391 32.02 -27.91 -8.01
CA GLY A 391 33.33 -28.07 -7.38
C GLY A 391 33.81 -26.79 -6.67
N GLN A 392 33.38 -25.63 -7.12
CA GLN A 392 33.70 -24.33 -6.52
C GLN A 392 32.50 -23.72 -5.74
N LEU A 393 31.46 -24.52 -5.48
CA LEU A 393 30.25 -24.06 -4.81
C LEU A 393 30.22 -24.57 -3.36
N ASP A 394 30.51 -23.67 -2.43
CA ASP A 394 30.35 -23.90 -0.99
C ASP A 394 28.96 -23.39 -0.52
N LEU A 395 27.97 -24.29 -0.51
CA LEU A 395 26.62 -23.98 -0.04
C LEU A 395 26.55 -23.69 1.46
N GLU A 396 27.45 -24.20 2.28
CA GLU A 396 27.52 -23.92 3.72
C GLU A 396 27.88 -22.43 3.93
N HIS A 397 28.87 -21.95 3.17
CA HIS A 397 29.28 -20.57 3.20
C HIS A 397 28.12 -19.65 2.70
N VAL A 398 27.51 -19.98 1.56
CA VAL A 398 26.38 -19.20 1.05
C VAL A 398 25.23 -19.19 2.04
N ALA A 399 24.90 -20.32 2.68
CA ALA A 399 23.88 -20.40 3.70
C ALA A 399 24.19 -19.55 4.96
N LYS A 400 25.47 -19.45 5.34
CA LYS A 400 25.93 -18.57 6.42
C LYS A 400 25.70 -17.09 6.05
N VAL A 401 26.13 -16.71 4.85
CA VAL A 401 26.02 -15.33 4.33
C VAL A 401 24.57 -14.89 4.20
N THR A 402 23.66 -15.79 3.79
CA THR A 402 22.25 -15.51 3.56
C THR A 402 21.38 -15.66 4.81
N ALA A 403 21.93 -15.45 6.01
CA ALA A 403 21.17 -15.47 7.26
C ALA A 403 19.98 -14.50 7.23
N ASN A 404 18.91 -14.87 7.90
CA ASN A 404 17.65 -14.10 7.99
C ASN A 404 16.94 -13.84 6.64
N LEU A 405 17.31 -14.54 5.56
CA LEU A 405 16.57 -14.45 4.31
C LEU A 405 15.40 -15.44 4.28
N SER A 406 14.26 -14.97 3.77
CA SER A 406 13.13 -15.83 3.47
C SER A 406 13.42 -16.72 2.23
N PRO A 407 12.73 -17.86 2.06
CA PRO A 407 12.86 -18.70 0.88
C PRO A 407 12.68 -17.94 -0.45
N ALA A 408 11.77 -16.98 -0.50
CA ALA A 408 11.55 -16.15 -1.68
C ALA A 408 12.76 -15.25 -2.00
N LEU A 409 13.44 -14.72 -0.98
CA LEU A 409 14.65 -13.94 -1.17
C LEU A 409 15.83 -14.84 -1.58
N LEU A 410 15.94 -16.07 -1.04
CA LEU A 410 16.93 -17.05 -1.49
C LEU A 410 16.74 -17.43 -2.97
N GLU A 411 15.50 -17.59 -3.42
CA GLU A 411 15.17 -17.78 -4.84
C GLU A 411 15.65 -16.59 -5.69
N THR A 412 15.42 -15.36 -5.21
CA THR A 412 15.90 -14.13 -5.87
C THR A 412 17.42 -14.08 -5.95
N VAL A 413 18.14 -14.53 -4.91
CA VAL A 413 19.61 -14.62 -4.93
C VAL A 413 20.09 -15.59 -6.01
N VAL A 414 19.50 -16.79 -6.10
CA VAL A 414 19.85 -17.78 -7.13
C VAL A 414 19.54 -17.24 -8.54
N ASP A 415 18.41 -16.58 -8.74
CA ASP A 415 18.05 -15.96 -10.02
C ASP A 415 18.99 -14.83 -10.40
N SER A 416 19.36 -13.97 -9.42
CA SER A 416 20.34 -12.91 -9.63
C SER A 416 21.72 -13.47 -9.95
N GLY A 417 22.14 -14.53 -9.25
CA GLY A 417 23.39 -15.24 -9.51
C GLY A 417 23.44 -15.83 -10.92
N SER A 418 22.34 -16.44 -11.36
CA SER A 418 22.21 -16.94 -12.72
C SER A 418 22.36 -15.82 -13.76
N ARG A 419 21.76 -14.64 -13.52
CA ARG A 419 21.90 -13.48 -14.43
C ARG A 419 23.34 -12.95 -14.48
N ILE A 420 24.01 -12.86 -13.32
CA ILE A 420 25.43 -12.44 -13.24
C ILE A 420 26.31 -13.43 -14.00
N ALA A 421 26.13 -14.72 -13.80
CA ALA A 421 26.88 -15.78 -14.47
C ALA A 421 26.74 -15.70 -15.99
N ILE A 422 25.52 -15.51 -16.50
CA ILE A 422 25.25 -15.33 -17.93
C ILE A 422 25.92 -14.05 -18.47
N GLN A 423 25.80 -12.93 -17.78
CA GLN A 423 26.39 -11.65 -18.19
C GLN A 423 27.91 -11.70 -18.27
N GLU A 424 28.55 -12.44 -17.34
CA GLU A 424 30.00 -12.57 -17.25
C GLU A 424 30.53 -13.80 -18.03
N ASN A 425 29.66 -14.55 -18.69
CA ASN A 425 29.99 -15.80 -19.41
C ASN A 425 30.78 -16.78 -18.54
N ARG A 426 30.32 -17.01 -17.30
CA ARG A 426 30.95 -17.92 -16.31
C ARG A 426 29.90 -18.78 -15.63
N LEU A 427 30.35 -19.82 -14.92
CA LEU A 427 29.49 -20.69 -14.13
C LEU A 427 29.10 -20.03 -12.80
N ILE A 428 28.01 -20.51 -12.20
CA ILE A 428 27.59 -20.12 -10.85
C ILE A 428 28.56 -20.76 -9.83
N THR A 429 29.25 -19.93 -9.11
CA THR A 429 30.19 -20.28 -8.03
C THR A 429 29.76 -19.63 -6.72
N THR A 430 30.41 -19.94 -5.61
CA THR A 430 30.19 -19.28 -4.31
C THR A 430 30.29 -17.75 -4.43
N ASP A 431 31.34 -17.23 -5.09
CA ASP A 431 31.54 -15.79 -5.30
C ASP A 431 30.37 -15.15 -6.06
N VAL A 432 29.86 -15.79 -7.11
CA VAL A 432 28.72 -15.29 -7.87
C VAL A 432 27.46 -15.20 -6.99
N LEU A 433 27.20 -16.19 -6.15
CA LEU A 433 26.04 -16.19 -5.26
C LEU A 433 26.18 -15.16 -4.12
N VAL A 434 27.36 -14.95 -3.58
CA VAL A 434 27.62 -13.90 -2.58
C VAL A 434 27.38 -12.52 -3.20
N ARG A 435 27.90 -12.25 -4.40
CA ARG A 435 27.64 -11.00 -5.13
C ARG A 435 26.16 -10.84 -5.48
N ALA A 436 25.47 -11.93 -5.81
CA ALA A 436 24.03 -11.92 -6.07
C ALA A 436 23.24 -11.58 -4.80
N PHE A 437 23.63 -12.12 -3.65
CA PHE A 437 23.07 -11.78 -2.36
C PHE A 437 23.22 -10.29 -2.05
N GLU A 438 24.42 -9.76 -2.22
CA GLU A 438 24.68 -8.33 -2.04
C GLU A 438 23.78 -7.46 -2.93
N ARG A 439 23.68 -7.81 -4.21
CA ARG A 439 22.83 -7.09 -5.14
C ARG A 439 21.34 -7.18 -4.79
N ALA A 440 20.90 -8.31 -4.26
CA ALA A 440 19.51 -8.52 -3.87
C ALA A 440 19.14 -7.77 -2.57
N THR A 441 20.04 -7.74 -1.59
CA THR A 441 19.82 -7.14 -0.26
C THR A 441 20.18 -5.67 -0.23
N ILE A 442 21.36 -5.32 -0.71
CA ILE A 442 21.94 -3.98 -0.66
C ILE A 442 21.49 -3.16 -1.88
N GLY A 443 21.58 -3.73 -3.08
CA GLY A 443 21.25 -3.07 -4.35
C GLY A 443 22.46 -2.83 -5.22
N LEU A 444 22.33 -1.91 -6.20
CA LEU A 444 23.46 -1.51 -7.04
C LEU A 444 24.34 -0.53 -6.28
N THR A 445 25.65 -0.79 -6.32
CA THR A 445 26.69 0.08 -5.76
C THR A 445 27.20 1.05 -6.81
N ASP A 446 27.56 2.26 -6.40
CA ASP A 446 28.13 3.29 -7.28
C ASP A 446 29.49 3.74 -6.75
N ARG A 447 30.45 3.91 -7.65
CA ARG A 447 31.80 4.36 -7.35
C ARG A 447 31.90 5.86 -7.59
N ALA A 448 32.19 6.59 -6.53
CA ALA A 448 32.30 8.03 -6.56
C ALA A 448 33.61 8.50 -7.25
N THR A 449 33.49 9.40 -8.24
CA THR A 449 34.63 9.84 -9.07
C THR A 449 35.08 11.28 -8.88
N THR A 450 34.43 12.11 -8.06
CA THR A 450 34.76 13.52 -7.84
C THR A 450 35.59 13.75 -6.58
N ALA A 451 36.42 14.81 -6.53
CA ALA A 451 37.29 15.14 -5.39
C ALA A 451 36.51 15.39 -4.08
N GLU A 452 35.31 15.95 -4.14
CA GLU A 452 34.45 16.15 -2.97
C GLU A 452 33.92 14.82 -2.44
N LYS A 453 33.54 13.91 -3.33
CA LYS A 453 33.14 12.55 -3.00
C LYS A 453 34.31 11.74 -2.44
N THR A 454 35.56 12.04 -2.78
CA THR A 454 36.75 11.39 -2.22
C THR A 454 36.90 11.69 -0.74
N ARG A 455 36.71 12.95 -0.30
CA ARG A 455 36.74 13.31 1.13
C ARG A 455 35.61 12.67 1.92
N GLN A 456 34.42 12.61 1.32
CA GLN A 456 33.30 11.89 1.94
C GLN A 456 33.62 10.41 2.08
N ARG A 457 34.25 9.80 1.09
CA ARG A 457 34.64 8.38 1.09
C ARG A 457 35.68 8.07 2.16
N GLU A 458 36.65 8.96 2.41
CA GLU A 458 37.61 8.80 3.51
C GLU A 458 36.91 8.74 4.88
N ARG A 459 35.95 9.65 5.10
CA ARG A 459 35.13 9.64 6.32
C ARG A 459 34.33 8.34 6.45
N VAL A 460 33.72 7.89 5.37
CA VAL A 460 32.99 6.61 5.31
C VAL A 460 33.92 5.44 5.64
N ALA A 461 35.13 5.40 5.08
CA ALA A 461 36.10 4.36 5.40
C ALA A 461 36.43 4.30 6.90
N ILE A 462 36.64 5.44 7.53
CA ILE A 462 36.89 5.57 8.97
C ILE A 462 35.68 5.06 9.76
N HIS A 463 34.49 5.46 9.38
CA HIS A 463 33.23 5.07 10.01
C HIS A 463 33.01 3.54 9.97
N GLU A 464 33.12 2.94 8.79
CA GLU A 464 32.91 1.50 8.61
C GLU A 464 33.99 0.66 9.31
N LEU A 465 35.24 1.14 9.31
CA LEU A 465 36.31 0.51 10.10
C LEU A 465 36.03 0.59 11.59
N GLY A 466 35.42 1.67 12.07
CA GLY A 466 34.98 1.80 13.46
C GLY A 466 34.01 0.71 13.88
N HIS A 467 32.99 0.44 13.08
CA HIS A 467 32.06 -0.66 13.33
C HIS A 467 32.75 -2.03 13.38
N PHE A 468 33.61 -2.28 12.41
CA PHE A 468 34.34 -3.55 12.34
C PHE A 468 35.26 -3.76 13.54
N LEU A 469 36.04 -2.75 13.94
CA LEU A 469 37.00 -2.88 15.04
C LEU A 469 36.25 -3.08 16.38
N MET A 470 35.15 -2.41 16.61
CA MET A 470 34.33 -2.65 17.80
C MET A 470 33.66 -4.03 17.81
N GLN A 471 33.43 -4.65 16.67
CA GLN A 471 32.99 -6.03 16.59
C GLN A 471 34.03 -7.03 17.11
N ILE A 472 35.29 -6.83 16.71
CA ILE A 472 36.39 -7.76 17.06
C ILE A 472 37.11 -7.40 18.38
N ASP A 473 36.89 -6.21 18.93
CA ASP A 473 37.55 -5.73 20.16
C ASP A 473 37.40 -6.69 21.36
N PRO A 474 36.23 -7.31 21.63
CA PRO A 474 36.11 -8.30 22.70
C PRO A 474 36.97 -9.52 22.50
N LEU A 475 37.15 -9.98 21.26
CA LEU A 475 37.98 -11.13 20.93
C LEU A 475 39.48 -10.81 21.08
N ILE A 476 39.86 -9.60 20.68
CA ILE A 476 41.23 -9.09 20.88
C ILE A 476 41.56 -8.98 22.38
N LYS A 477 40.63 -8.44 23.18
CA LYS A 477 40.79 -8.31 24.65
C LYS A 477 40.87 -9.65 25.35
N GLN A 478 40.29 -10.72 24.79
CA GLN A 478 40.45 -12.10 25.27
C GLN A 478 41.82 -12.69 24.94
N GLY A 479 42.65 -12.00 24.16
CA GLY A 479 43.98 -12.47 23.76
C GLY A 479 43.95 -13.57 22.71
N LEU A 480 42.89 -13.73 21.94
CA LEU A 480 42.78 -14.73 20.89
C LEU A 480 43.75 -14.42 19.74
N PRO A 481 44.36 -15.44 19.12
CA PRO A 481 45.21 -15.28 17.93
C PRO A 481 44.36 -14.77 16.74
N LEU A 482 44.99 -14.01 15.84
CA LEU A 482 44.30 -13.31 14.75
C LEU A 482 43.55 -14.28 13.81
N ASP A 483 44.09 -15.49 13.59
CA ASP A 483 43.42 -16.52 12.78
C ASP A 483 42.12 -17.00 13.43
N GLU A 484 42.11 -17.18 14.76
CA GLU A 484 40.91 -17.57 15.49
C GLU A 484 39.88 -16.44 15.51
N ILE A 485 40.33 -15.17 15.65
CA ILE A 485 39.44 -13.99 15.54
C ILE A 485 38.84 -13.94 14.14
N ARG A 486 39.62 -14.22 13.08
CA ARG A 486 39.12 -14.28 11.70
C ARG A 486 38.01 -15.31 11.52
N GLU A 487 38.15 -16.50 12.10
CA GLU A 487 37.16 -17.57 12.00
C GLU A 487 35.86 -17.23 12.76
N ARG A 488 35.99 -16.57 13.92
CA ARG A 488 34.86 -16.16 14.77
C ARG A 488 34.19 -14.86 14.31
N SER A 489 34.88 -14.05 13.51
CA SER A 489 34.36 -12.82 12.99
C SER A 489 33.26 -13.08 11.97
N ASP A 490 32.18 -12.32 12.09
CA ASP A 490 31.07 -12.33 11.14
C ASP A 490 31.31 -11.43 9.92
N LEU A 491 32.46 -10.75 9.86
CA LEU A 491 32.83 -9.90 8.74
C LEU A 491 32.82 -10.69 7.42
N LEU A 492 32.19 -10.14 6.40
CA LEU A 492 32.28 -10.64 5.02
C LEU A 492 33.10 -9.68 4.18
N LYS A 493 32.82 -8.39 4.27
CA LYS A 493 33.59 -7.33 3.62
C LYS A 493 33.29 -5.95 4.20
N ILE A 494 34.19 -5.00 3.93
CA ILE A 494 34.00 -3.56 4.18
C ILE A 494 33.99 -2.86 2.82
N SER A 495 33.03 -1.97 2.60
CA SER A 495 32.87 -1.25 1.33
C SER A 495 32.65 0.24 1.55
N THR A 496 33.33 1.06 0.75
CA THR A 496 33.10 2.50 0.64
C THR A 496 32.33 2.88 -0.62
N GLU A 497 31.72 1.90 -1.30
CA GLU A 497 30.82 2.15 -2.41
C GLU A 497 29.46 2.63 -1.89
N SER A 498 28.90 3.65 -2.49
CA SER A 498 27.58 4.16 -2.09
C SER A 498 26.45 3.30 -2.62
N VAL A 499 25.37 3.22 -1.86
CA VAL A 499 24.18 2.41 -2.19
C VAL A 499 22.96 3.30 -2.23
N SER A 500 22.49 3.63 -3.42
CA SER A 500 21.36 4.53 -3.61
C SER A 500 20.05 4.00 -3.00
N LYS A 501 19.83 2.67 -3.00
CA LYS A 501 18.58 2.03 -2.52
C LYS A 501 18.33 2.25 -1.02
N ILE A 502 19.40 2.26 -0.21
CA ILE A 502 19.31 2.41 1.25
C ILE A 502 19.88 3.73 1.73
N GLY A 503 20.37 4.59 0.83
CA GLY A 503 20.98 5.87 1.16
C GLY A 503 22.31 5.76 1.90
N ALA A 504 22.95 4.58 1.90
CA ALA A 504 24.23 4.37 2.56
C ALA A 504 25.38 4.84 1.66
N LEU A 505 26.37 5.48 2.26
CA LEU A 505 27.59 5.93 1.57
C LEU A 505 28.70 4.87 1.62
N GLY A 506 28.61 3.89 2.51
CA GLY A 506 29.42 2.71 2.67
C GLY A 506 28.67 1.68 3.51
N TYR A 507 29.27 0.53 3.76
CA TYR A 507 28.71 -0.50 4.62
C TYR A 507 29.73 -1.55 5.03
N VAL A 508 29.57 -2.11 6.25
CA VAL A 508 30.17 -3.36 6.68
C VAL A 508 29.14 -4.45 6.43
N LEU A 509 29.48 -5.43 5.61
CA LEU A 509 28.66 -6.61 5.41
C LEU A 509 29.09 -7.69 6.38
N GLN A 510 28.15 -8.18 7.18
CA GLN A 510 28.36 -9.21 8.18
C GLN A 510 27.43 -10.39 7.93
N SER A 511 27.85 -11.59 8.30
CA SER A 511 26.92 -12.72 8.43
C SER A 511 26.12 -12.54 9.71
N ALA A 512 24.79 -12.72 9.64
CA ALA A 512 23.99 -12.72 10.85
C ALA A 512 24.15 -14.08 11.57
N ASP A 513 24.26 -14.04 12.89
CA ASP A 513 24.19 -15.25 13.71
C ASP A 513 22.72 -15.68 13.87
N ASP A 514 22.45 -16.97 13.73
CA ASP A 514 21.14 -17.57 14.00
C ASP A 514 20.90 -17.77 15.53
N ALA A 515 21.77 -17.25 16.40
CA ALA A 515 21.66 -17.42 17.84
C ALA A 515 20.39 -16.75 18.40
N PRO A 516 19.44 -17.52 18.93
CA PRO A 516 18.13 -16.98 19.32
C PRO A 516 18.14 -16.22 20.64
N LEU A 517 19.18 -16.41 21.47
CA LEU A 517 19.23 -15.84 22.82
C LEU A 517 20.47 -14.95 22.97
N LYS A 518 20.23 -13.67 23.16
CA LYS A 518 21.26 -12.67 23.50
C LYS A 518 21.22 -12.35 24.98
N THR A 519 22.36 -12.33 25.61
CA THR A 519 22.55 -11.88 27.00
C THR A 519 22.62 -10.36 27.07
N LEU A 520 22.65 -9.81 28.28
CA LEU A 520 22.88 -8.36 28.48
C LEU A 520 24.20 -7.92 27.86
N SER A 521 25.27 -8.70 28.07
CA SER A 521 26.60 -8.40 27.51
C SER A 521 26.60 -8.39 25.96
N ASP A 522 25.85 -9.32 25.34
CA ASP A 522 25.75 -9.35 23.87
C ASP A 522 25.00 -8.12 23.33
N LEU A 523 23.93 -7.68 24.01
CA LEU A 523 23.19 -6.50 23.61
C LEU A 523 23.98 -5.20 23.83
N GLU A 524 24.76 -5.12 24.92
CA GLU A 524 25.68 -4.00 25.15
C GLU A 524 26.76 -3.96 24.06
N GLN A 525 27.29 -5.11 23.67
CA GLN A 525 28.24 -5.22 22.57
C GLN A 525 27.64 -4.79 21.22
N ASP A 526 26.39 -5.15 20.95
CA ASP A 526 25.68 -4.65 19.77
C ASP A 526 25.57 -3.11 19.76
N VAL A 527 25.30 -2.49 20.92
CA VAL A 527 25.27 -1.01 21.05
C VAL A 527 26.68 -0.41 20.83
N ILE A 528 27.72 -0.99 21.44
CA ILE A 528 29.13 -0.58 21.26
C ILE A 528 29.52 -0.65 19.79
N GLN A 529 29.13 -1.71 19.09
CA GLN A 529 29.40 -1.85 17.67
C GLN A 529 28.68 -0.76 16.84
N LEU A 530 27.42 -0.45 17.16
CA LEU A 530 26.67 0.62 16.50
C LEU A 530 27.32 1.99 16.75
N TYR A 531 27.84 2.24 17.94
CA TYR A 531 28.58 3.47 18.24
C TYR A 531 29.98 3.53 17.61
N GLY A 532 30.52 2.41 17.14
CA GLY A 532 31.88 2.30 16.60
C GLY A 532 32.15 3.29 15.46
N GLY A 533 31.20 3.44 14.53
CA GLY A 533 31.34 4.42 13.42
C GLY A 533 31.38 5.86 13.90
N VAL A 534 30.48 6.22 14.83
CA VAL A 534 30.41 7.56 15.43
C VAL A 534 31.68 7.90 16.20
N ALA A 535 32.15 6.96 17.04
CA ALA A 535 33.36 7.12 17.84
C ALA A 535 34.63 7.23 16.97
N ALA A 536 34.68 6.51 15.85
CA ALA A 536 35.77 6.65 14.89
C ALA A 536 35.76 8.04 14.22
N GLU A 537 34.59 8.54 13.80
CA GLU A 537 34.49 9.92 13.27
C GLU A 537 34.90 10.95 14.31
N GLU A 538 34.48 10.82 15.56
CA GLU A 538 34.86 11.72 16.64
C GLU A 538 36.39 11.70 16.89
N LEU A 539 37.00 10.54 16.90
CA LEU A 539 38.44 10.36 17.09
C LEU A 539 39.27 11.11 16.03
N PHE A 540 38.81 11.12 14.78
CA PHE A 540 39.54 11.71 13.65
C PHE A 540 39.20 13.17 13.38
N TYR A 541 37.95 13.59 13.61
CA TYR A 541 37.44 14.88 13.23
C TYR A 541 36.96 15.74 14.43
N GLY A 542 37.03 15.19 15.65
CA GLY A 542 36.49 15.80 16.87
C GLY A 542 34.96 15.74 16.94
N GLU A 543 34.40 16.06 18.10
CA GLU A 543 32.97 16.03 18.39
C GLU A 543 32.12 16.79 17.34
N ARG A 544 32.57 17.98 16.93
CA ARG A 544 31.90 18.81 15.90
C ARG A 544 32.06 18.25 14.48
N GLY A 545 32.88 17.24 14.33
CA GLY A 545 33.15 16.57 13.05
C GLY A 545 32.28 15.38 12.76
N ILE A 546 31.41 14.95 13.67
CA ILE A 546 30.49 13.81 13.48
C ILE A 546 29.51 14.14 12.35
N SER A 547 29.33 13.20 11.41
CA SER A 547 28.52 13.40 10.23
C SER A 547 27.07 12.93 10.42
N VAL A 548 26.18 13.42 9.54
CA VAL A 548 24.77 12.96 9.48
C VAL A 548 24.65 11.49 9.08
N GLY A 549 25.72 10.89 8.52
CA GLY A 549 25.76 9.47 8.16
C GLY A 549 25.52 8.54 9.35
N SER A 550 25.89 8.97 10.55
CA SER A 550 25.72 8.22 11.80
C SER A 550 24.26 8.15 12.31
N LEU A 551 23.29 8.84 11.68
CA LEU A 551 21.92 8.93 12.17
C LEU A 551 21.26 7.55 12.33
N ASN A 552 21.42 6.68 11.35
CA ASN A 552 20.82 5.35 11.35
C ASN A 552 21.35 4.45 12.49
N ASP A 553 22.64 4.58 12.81
CA ASP A 553 23.26 3.79 13.87
C ASP A 553 22.87 4.29 15.25
N ILE A 554 22.79 5.61 15.42
CA ILE A 554 22.25 6.24 16.63
C ILE A 554 20.80 5.84 16.85
N GLU A 555 19.99 5.82 15.81
CA GLU A 555 18.57 5.40 15.89
C GLU A 555 18.44 3.92 16.31
N LYS A 556 19.24 3.03 15.74
CA LYS A 556 19.26 1.61 16.09
C LYS A 556 19.74 1.41 17.54
N ALA A 557 20.84 2.07 17.94
CA ALA A 557 21.35 2.03 19.30
C ALA A 557 20.31 2.53 20.31
N THR A 558 19.64 3.63 20.02
CA THR A 558 18.55 4.18 20.86
C THR A 558 17.39 3.19 21.01
N LYS A 559 16.95 2.56 19.91
CA LYS A 559 15.88 1.54 19.94
C LYS A 559 16.28 0.35 20.80
N LEU A 560 17.54 -0.12 20.67
CA LEU A 560 18.04 -1.24 21.43
C LEU A 560 18.15 -0.91 22.92
N LEU A 561 18.73 0.22 23.29
CA LEU A 561 18.82 0.71 24.67
C LEU A 561 17.45 0.88 25.29
N ASN A 562 16.51 1.47 24.57
CA ASN A 562 15.14 1.60 25.03
C ASN A 562 14.49 0.23 25.28
N LEU A 563 14.68 -0.74 24.41
CA LEU A 563 14.22 -2.12 24.60
C LEU A 563 14.82 -2.75 25.87
N MET A 564 16.13 -2.62 26.06
CA MET A 564 16.88 -3.17 27.20
C MET A 564 16.38 -2.58 28.54
N VAL A 565 16.13 -1.28 28.57
CA VAL A 565 15.69 -0.58 29.80
C VAL A 565 14.20 -0.82 30.06
N THR A 566 13.32 -0.61 29.07
CA THR A 566 11.88 -0.52 29.29
C THR A 566 11.16 -1.87 29.25
N ARG A 567 11.49 -2.75 28.33
CA ARG A 567 10.79 -4.06 28.18
C ARG A 567 11.52 -5.20 28.84
N LEU A 568 12.84 -5.27 28.64
CA LEU A 568 13.63 -6.36 29.18
C LEU A 568 14.09 -6.11 30.61
N SER A 569 13.99 -4.88 31.11
CA SER A 569 14.41 -4.48 32.47
C SER A 569 15.79 -5.02 32.86
N MET A 570 16.74 -5.00 31.90
CA MET A 570 18.03 -5.65 32.08
C MET A 570 18.88 -5.01 33.17
N TYR A 571 18.69 -3.70 33.41
CA TYR A 571 19.43 -2.93 34.42
C TYR A 571 18.68 -2.80 35.75
N SER A 572 17.46 -3.35 35.86
CA SER A 572 16.65 -3.32 37.07
C SER A 572 16.57 -4.67 37.74
N ARG A 573 16.55 -4.70 39.11
CA ARG A 573 16.28 -5.92 39.86
C ARG A 573 14.81 -6.35 39.79
N SER A 574 13.90 -5.42 39.57
CA SER A 574 12.44 -5.65 39.60
C SER A 574 11.92 -6.47 38.41
N LYS A 575 12.64 -6.53 37.31
CA LYS A 575 12.26 -7.28 36.09
C LYS A 575 10.81 -7.03 35.65
N LEU A 576 10.44 -5.78 35.53
CA LEU A 576 9.10 -5.32 35.12
C LEU A 576 9.13 -4.83 33.66
N ASP A 577 8.16 -5.23 32.87
CA ASP A 577 7.90 -4.58 31.58
C ASP A 577 7.20 -3.24 31.83
N TYR A 578 7.96 -2.18 31.81
CA TYR A 578 7.46 -0.84 32.08
C TYR A 578 6.50 -0.32 31.01
N THR A 579 6.52 -0.87 29.81
CA THR A 579 5.56 -0.49 28.76
C THR A 579 4.13 -0.89 29.12
N GLN A 580 3.95 -1.84 30.05
CA GLN A 580 2.65 -2.26 30.57
C GLN A 580 2.18 -1.39 31.74
N LEU A 581 3.05 -0.57 32.32
CA LEU A 581 2.73 0.30 33.44
C LEU A 581 2.33 1.69 32.94
N ARG A 582 1.06 2.07 33.08
CA ARG A 582 0.49 3.35 32.61
C ARG A 582 0.72 4.52 33.58
N GLN A 583 1.88 4.66 34.21
CA GLN A 583 2.16 5.77 35.13
C GLN A 583 3.02 6.86 34.48
N GLU A 584 2.53 8.09 34.45
CA GLU A 584 3.20 9.25 33.84
C GLU A 584 4.57 9.61 34.46
N GLY A 585 4.80 9.29 35.75
CA GLY A 585 6.07 9.56 36.43
C GLY A 585 7.22 8.61 36.09
N SER A 586 6.94 7.38 35.68
CA SER A 586 7.96 6.36 35.39
C SER A 586 8.68 6.59 34.06
N HIS A 587 8.10 7.33 33.13
CA HIS A 587 8.69 7.62 31.82
C HIS A 587 9.95 8.48 31.91
N SER A 588 9.96 9.50 32.79
CA SER A 588 11.11 10.39 32.99
C SER A 588 12.32 9.67 33.59
N GLU A 589 12.09 8.74 34.54
CA GLU A 589 13.16 7.97 35.17
C GLU A 589 13.82 7.00 34.18
N MET A 590 13.02 6.36 33.33
CA MET A 590 13.53 5.45 32.31
C MET A 590 14.32 6.20 31.24
N LEU A 591 13.86 7.36 30.83
CA LEU A 591 14.60 8.19 29.86
C LEU A 591 15.99 8.51 30.40
N LYS A 592 16.11 8.90 31.68
CA LYS A 592 17.40 9.13 32.33
C LYS A 592 18.29 7.88 32.37
N GLN A 593 17.69 6.71 32.60
CA GLN A 593 18.45 5.46 32.58
C GLN A 593 18.95 5.13 31.16
N VAL A 594 18.15 5.37 30.12
CA VAL A 594 18.56 5.20 28.71
C VAL A 594 19.71 6.16 28.40
N GLU A 595 19.60 7.46 28.75
CA GLU A 595 20.63 8.47 28.56
C GLU A 595 21.93 8.09 29.29
N SER A 596 21.85 7.71 30.56
CA SER A 596 23.02 7.33 31.37
C SER A 596 23.75 6.11 30.79
N LYS A 597 23.00 5.12 30.27
CA LYS A 597 23.60 3.92 29.67
C LYS A 597 24.15 4.22 28.27
N ALA A 598 23.51 5.09 27.52
CA ALA A 598 24.06 5.57 26.25
C ALA A 598 25.41 6.26 26.44
N ASP A 599 25.51 7.17 27.40
CA ASP A 599 26.75 7.90 27.73
C ASP A 599 27.86 6.94 28.23
N GLU A 600 27.53 5.97 29.07
CA GLU A 600 28.47 4.96 29.58
C GLU A 600 29.05 4.13 28.43
N LEU A 601 28.19 3.57 27.57
CA LEU A 601 28.61 2.71 26.48
C LEU A 601 29.32 3.49 25.37
N TYR A 602 28.89 4.73 25.10
CA TYR A 602 29.57 5.59 24.13
C TYR A 602 30.97 5.97 24.61
N SER A 603 31.11 6.37 25.88
CA SER A 603 32.41 6.67 26.47
C SER A 603 33.35 5.47 26.47
N ALA A 604 32.84 4.27 26.75
CA ALA A 604 33.62 3.03 26.67
C ALA A 604 34.06 2.75 25.22
N THR A 605 33.18 2.98 24.26
CA THR A 605 33.48 2.82 22.82
C THR A 605 34.56 3.80 22.36
N LEU A 606 34.45 5.09 22.73
CA LEU A 606 35.42 6.10 22.35
C LEU A 606 36.82 5.81 22.96
N ASN A 607 36.85 5.38 24.22
CA ASN A 607 38.09 4.98 24.88
C ASN A 607 38.74 3.75 24.20
N ALA A 608 37.95 2.75 23.84
CA ALA A 608 38.43 1.59 23.11
C ALA A 608 38.95 1.96 21.71
N MET A 609 38.26 2.87 21.02
CA MET A 609 38.59 3.33 19.67
C MET A 609 39.95 4.03 19.60
N GLN A 610 40.38 4.70 20.69
CA GLN A 610 41.69 5.35 20.73
C GLN A 610 42.86 4.42 20.46
N ALA A 611 42.77 3.13 20.92
CA ALA A 611 43.80 2.14 20.68
C ALA A 611 43.93 1.74 19.21
N TYR A 612 42.90 1.95 18.42
CA TYR A 612 42.84 1.52 17.01
C TYR A 612 43.13 2.64 16.01
N ARG A 613 43.52 3.85 16.46
CA ARG A 613 43.75 4.98 15.56
C ARG A 613 44.74 4.63 14.43
N SER A 614 45.91 4.08 14.76
CA SER A 614 46.93 3.72 13.76
C SER A 614 46.47 2.57 12.83
N THR A 615 45.68 1.63 13.37
CA THR A 615 45.08 0.55 12.60
C THR A 615 44.09 1.06 11.57
N ILE A 616 43.24 2.01 11.98
CA ILE A 616 42.27 2.67 11.07
C ILE A 616 43.02 3.42 9.97
N GLU A 617 44.04 4.23 10.32
CA GLU A 617 44.85 4.95 9.35
C GLU A 617 45.47 4.03 8.30
N PHE A 618 46.01 2.89 8.74
CA PHE A 618 46.64 1.92 7.85
C PHE A 618 45.65 1.23 6.91
N ILE A 619 44.55 0.67 7.44
CA ILE A 619 43.57 -0.06 6.63
C ILE A 619 42.76 0.90 5.74
N LYS A 620 42.50 2.12 6.19
CA LYS A 620 41.80 3.16 5.42
C LYS A 620 42.47 3.40 4.06
N GLU A 621 43.82 3.43 4.00
CA GLU A 621 44.53 3.66 2.73
C GLU A 621 44.19 2.59 1.70
N ALA A 622 44.17 1.31 2.10
CA ALA A 622 43.78 0.20 1.23
C ALA A 622 42.31 0.32 0.78
N LEU A 623 41.39 0.74 1.65
CA LEU A 623 39.98 1.00 1.29
C LEU A 623 39.84 2.19 0.32
N MET A 624 40.67 3.21 0.48
CA MET A 624 40.68 4.35 -0.43
C MET A 624 41.19 4.00 -1.82
N GLU A 625 42.06 3.01 -1.94
CA GLU A 625 42.57 2.51 -3.20
C GLU A 625 41.57 1.52 -3.86
N ARG A 626 41.08 0.53 -3.11
CA ARG A 626 40.36 -0.63 -3.64
C ARG A 626 38.84 -0.53 -3.57
N TYR A 627 38.27 0.44 -2.84
CA TYR A 627 36.83 0.62 -2.54
C TYR A 627 36.19 -0.48 -1.68
N VAL A 628 36.63 -1.70 -1.82
CA VAL A 628 36.09 -2.87 -1.14
C VAL A 628 37.25 -3.72 -0.64
N LEU A 629 37.18 -4.19 0.60
CA LEU A 629 38.09 -5.18 1.16
C LEU A 629 37.26 -6.37 1.64
N SER A 630 37.63 -7.56 1.20
CA SER A 630 37.09 -8.84 1.70
C SER A 630 37.58 -9.10 3.12
N ARG A 631 36.94 -10.02 3.85
CA ARG A 631 37.36 -10.46 5.17
C ARG A 631 38.86 -10.83 5.19
N ASP A 632 39.28 -11.66 4.26
CA ASP A 632 40.67 -12.16 4.23
C ASP A 632 41.68 -11.05 3.97
N GLU A 633 41.35 -10.05 3.12
CA GLU A 633 42.20 -8.88 2.90
C GLU A 633 42.26 -7.99 4.14
N VAL A 634 41.17 -7.78 4.86
CA VAL A 634 41.15 -6.99 6.10
C VAL A 634 42.01 -7.64 7.17
N PHE A 635 41.90 -8.96 7.37
CA PHE A 635 42.69 -9.67 8.34
C PHE A 635 44.18 -9.80 7.94
N ALA A 636 44.50 -9.89 6.65
CA ALA A 636 45.87 -9.78 6.16
C ALA A 636 46.50 -8.42 6.48
N LEU A 637 45.76 -7.33 6.25
CA LEU A 637 46.22 -5.96 6.61
C LEU A 637 46.38 -5.79 8.13
N LEU A 638 45.50 -6.37 8.94
CA LEU A 638 45.68 -6.37 10.41
C LEU A 638 46.95 -7.11 10.83
N ALA A 639 47.26 -8.26 10.23
CA ALA A 639 48.47 -9.02 10.50
C ALA A 639 49.73 -8.23 10.11
N GLU A 640 49.72 -7.61 8.94
CA GLU A 640 50.79 -6.72 8.45
C GLU A 640 51.05 -5.56 9.39
N HIS A 641 50.01 -4.81 9.77
CA HIS A 641 50.08 -3.68 10.71
C HIS A 641 50.70 -4.12 12.05
N ASN A 642 50.24 -5.23 12.63
CA ASN A 642 50.78 -5.74 13.90
C ASN A 642 52.26 -6.11 13.80
N THR A 643 52.70 -6.67 12.65
CA THR A 643 54.10 -7.01 12.41
C THR A 643 54.95 -5.75 12.35
N HIS A 644 54.48 -4.69 11.69
CA HIS A 644 55.16 -3.38 11.61
C HIS A 644 55.25 -2.69 12.98
N ALA A 645 54.17 -2.72 13.79
CA ALA A 645 54.19 -2.16 15.14
C ALA A 645 55.20 -2.87 16.05
N HIS A 646 55.30 -4.18 16.02
CA HIS A 646 56.29 -4.94 16.77
C HIS A 646 57.74 -4.69 16.32
N VAL A 647 57.99 -4.41 15.04
CA VAL A 647 59.33 -4.04 14.53
C VAL A 647 59.70 -2.62 14.96
N ALA A 648 58.75 -1.70 14.95
CA ALA A 648 58.97 -0.33 15.41
C ALA A 648 59.30 -0.26 16.91
N ASP A 649 58.58 -0.99 17.77
CA ASP A 649 58.87 -1.12 19.21
C ASP A 649 60.24 -1.74 19.49
N ARG A 650 60.65 -2.78 18.74
CA ARG A 650 62.01 -3.34 18.86
C ARG A 650 63.06 -2.39 18.36
N GLY A 651 62.79 -1.60 17.32
CA GLY A 651 63.71 -0.55 16.83
C GLY A 651 63.88 0.57 17.84
N ALA A 652 62.82 0.98 18.55
CA ALA A 652 62.89 1.97 19.61
C ALA A 652 63.69 1.49 20.83
N LEU A 653 63.61 0.18 21.17
CA LEU A 653 64.43 -0.44 22.22
C LEU A 653 65.92 -0.55 21.85
N LEU A 654 66.24 -0.70 20.56
CA LEU A 654 67.62 -0.77 20.06
C LEU A 654 68.27 0.62 19.91
N THR A 655 67.52 1.69 19.90
CA THR A 655 68.03 3.08 19.88
C THR A 655 68.20 3.70 21.27
N LEU A 656 67.77 3.02 22.33
CA LEU A 656 67.95 3.38 23.73
C LEU A 656 69.00 2.55 24.48
N ALA A 657 69.62 1.57 23.80
CA ALA A 657 70.82 0.84 24.26
C ALA A 657 72.05 1.32 23.48
#